data_fcdd87863a4ebea043c9317e6b1da9b6
#
_entry.id   fcdd87863a4ebea043c9317e6b1da9b6
#
_cell.length_a   1.000
_cell.length_b   1.000
_cell.length_c   1.000
_cell.angle_alpha   90.00
_cell.angle_beta   90.00
_cell.angle_gamma   90.00
#
_symmetry.space_group_name_H-M   'P 1'
#
loop_
_entity.id
_entity.type
_entity.pdbx_description
1 polymer ?
#
loop_
_entity_poly.entity_id
_entity_poly.type
_entity_poly.pdbx_seq_one_letter_code
_entity_poly.pdbx_strand_id
1 'polypeptide(L)'
;MKRNFTLPILFLLFTFLSASAQDMLRIQNPNWWDFEGYRGNITEATFTIQPQGAYMEVGMFLTFSDEGLGFSSWDSTEIILDFNLPEGSIVYDSWLWMFDDSTIVRADIHDIWSATTVYENIVDRRRDPSILYRKPSGSYQIRVYPLPNDETRKIKISYLTPAIWSAEEVSAWLPTEILKTSAIPLNSFDVITFPNTTWQNPNLKGVPDVDFQSVTDPNYGDILIATVPKLYINKPFSFAVDAPFNSDGIFVQQLDNGTDKFYQAAFLPPDLPVPSNPKKVVFLVDHEEPNSTIERADLYNYLEEQCKSYLQPEDQFNFIFSNSSQPQMMSDQWIIGNVDSISQAFAQLTNPIEDYSDLFELLENGINFLLNNGEEGEIVLVANSDENNWSSQQAIANINTLLQGQNIKIHIINYQTENFYYEWVWQGPDFWTYNNAQFYHDITLSTGGNLYGSLEGAGNVWANISNALSSLKSVDYDFDMYTSLTNGFTLNRFHQTYLGQSRNVNQPILQIGKYVGSFPFEIEYSASIDGNFIFETVEVPVDQIMEGDSVNREIWFGHHLRNLQSTAAGVSGIQEIIDLSIEERVLTDYTAFLALDLENGAEPCLECWEFDEWIVFSTDDLKDELNVKILAFPNPFTDQVKVSFELGEGFSIDEAELSIFDAFGKNILTQDLSELTNFGKTEWTWNGKNSNGQSLPSGMYYMMIKTDKGAKTVKLTLMR
;
A
#
# COMPACT_ATOMS: atom_id res chain seq x y z
N MET A 1 -34.36 44.34 46.65
CA MET A 1 -33.00 43.86 46.26
C MET A 1 -33.17 42.54 45.53
N LYS A 2 -33.21 42.59 44.20
CA LYS A 2 -33.20 41.41 43.34
C LYS A 2 -31.77 41.24 42.81
N ARG A 3 -31.12 40.15 43.16
CA ARG A 3 -29.80 39.75 42.67
C ARG A 3 -30.00 38.96 41.37
N ASN A 4 -29.67 39.58 40.24
CA ASN A 4 -29.53 38.89 38.98
C ASN A 4 -28.25 38.05 38.96
N PHE A 5 -28.40 36.73 38.87
CA PHE A 5 -27.33 35.80 38.53
C PHE A 5 -27.30 35.68 37.02
N THR A 6 -26.31 36.32 36.40
CA THR A 6 -25.93 36.04 35.00
C THR A 6 -24.96 34.86 35.02
N LEU A 7 -25.43 33.73 34.52
CA LEU A 7 -24.62 32.57 34.25
C LEU A 7 -23.86 32.85 32.94
N PRO A 8 -22.52 32.81 32.89
CA PRO A 8 -21.82 32.84 31.60
C PRO A 8 -22.02 31.46 30.95
N ILE A 9 -22.68 31.45 29.81
CA ILE A 9 -22.69 30.30 28.90
C ILE A 9 -21.30 30.22 28.28
N LEU A 10 -20.49 29.31 28.79
CA LEU A 10 -19.23 28.92 28.20
C LEU A 10 -19.55 28.09 26.95
N PHE A 11 -19.48 28.70 25.79
CA PHE A 11 -19.46 27.98 24.52
C PHE A 11 -18.12 27.23 24.47
N LEU A 12 -18.14 25.95 24.84
CA LEU A 12 -17.08 25.02 24.48
C LEU A 12 -17.20 24.77 22.97
N LEU A 13 -16.38 25.46 22.20
CA LEU A 13 -16.07 25.02 20.84
C LEU A 13 -15.37 23.66 20.98
N PHE A 14 -16.12 22.58 20.77
CA PHE A 14 -15.53 21.30 20.41
C PHE A 14 -14.97 21.47 18.99
N THR A 15 -13.69 21.77 18.88
CA THR A 15 -12.94 21.47 17.68
C THR A 15 -12.88 19.95 17.64
N PHE A 16 -13.63 19.34 16.74
CA PHE A 16 -13.40 17.96 16.35
C PHE A 16 -12.03 17.91 15.72
N LEU A 17 -11.00 17.57 16.51
CA LEU A 17 -9.73 17.10 15.98
C LEU A 17 -10.03 15.73 15.40
N SER A 18 -10.02 15.64 14.08
CA SER A 18 -10.06 14.38 13.36
C SER A 18 -8.79 13.62 13.72
N ALA A 19 -8.90 12.62 14.59
CA ALA A 19 -7.82 11.67 14.82
C ALA A 19 -7.70 10.82 13.56
N SER A 20 -6.61 10.90 12.83
CA SER A 20 -6.33 9.90 11.79
C SER A 20 -6.01 8.58 12.47
N ALA A 21 -6.65 7.51 12.04
CA ALA A 21 -6.44 6.21 12.64
C ALA A 21 -5.17 5.58 12.05
N GLN A 22 -4.26 5.19 12.93
CA GLN A 22 -3.22 4.24 12.61
C GLN A 22 -3.90 2.92 12.21
N ASP A 23 -3.31 2.19 11.24
CA ASP A 23 -3.75 0.82 10.95
C ASP A 23 -3.72 0.00 12.23
N MET A 24 -4.87 -0.54 12.63
CA MET A 24 -4.99 -1.24 13.91
C MET A 24 -5.99 -2.38 13.82
N LEU A 25 -5.54 -3.58 14.18
CA LEU A 25 -6.39 -4.75 14.30
C LEU A 25 -6.70 -5.01 15.77
N ARG A 26 -7.98 -4.97 16.12
CA ARG A 26 -8.50 -5.30 17.45
C ARG A 26 -9.50 -6.41 17.38
N ILE A 27 -9.49 -7.27 18.41
CA ILE A 27 -10.51 -8.27 18.66
C ILE A 27 -11.09 -7.99 20.03
N GLN A 28 -12.40 -7.83 20.11
CA GLN A 28 -13.11 -7.49 21.34
C GLN A 28 -14.38 -8.33 21.50
N ASN A 29 -14.79 -8.56 22.73
CA ASN A 29 -16.12 -9.07 22.99
C ASN A 29 -17.10 -7.88 23.12
N PRO A 30 -18.07 -7.71 22.21
CA PRO A 30 -18.95 -6.55 22.21
C PRO A 30 -19.84 -6.45 23.47
N ASN A 31 -19.94 -7.52 24.28
CA ASN A 31 -20.70 -7.54 25.52
C ASN A 31 -19.87 -7.18 26.76
N TRP A 32 -18.56 -7.00 26.64
CA TRP A 32 -17.70 -6.61 27.74
C TRP A 32 -17.69 -5.09 27.89
N TRP A 33 -17.71 -4.63 29.16
CA TRP A 33 -17.63 -3.19 29.47
C TRP A 33 -16.21 -2.65 29.39
N ASP A 34 -15.24 -3.53 29.17
CA ASP A 34 -13.85 -3.20 29.05
C ASP A 34 -13.58 -2.86 27.58
N PHE A 35 -13.32 -1.59 27.29
CA PHE A 35 -13.19 -1.05 25.94
C PHE A 35 -11.83 -1.38 25.26
N GLU A 36 -10.95 -2.04 25.97
CA GLU A 36 -9.66 -2.45 25.40
C GLU A 36 -9.82 -3.80 24.69
N GLY A 37 -10.02 -3.75 23.36
CA GLY A 37 -9.83 -4.93 22.54
C GLY A 37 -8.40 -5.43 22.60
N TYR A 38 -8.20 -6.71 22.42
CA TYR A 38 -6.86 -7.29 22.26
C TYR A 38 -6.40 -7.09 20.83
N ARG A 39 -5.07 -6.95 20.65
CA ARG A 39 -4.48 -6.93 19.30
C ARG A 39 -4.68 -8.29 18.65
N GLY A 40 -5.38 -8.33 17.50
CA GLY A 40 -5.71 -9.56 16.78
C GLY A 40 -4.57 -10.10 15.94
N ASN A 41 -4.78 -11.28 15.36
CA ASN A 41 -3.84 -11.91 14.44
C ASN A 41 -4.39 -11.89 13.01
N ILE A 42 -3.51 -11.62 12.04
CA ILE A 42 -3.70 -11.95 10.64
C ILE A 42 -2.88 -13.22 10.40
N THR A 43 -3.54 -14.31 10.04
CA THR A 43 -2.90 -15.62 9.84
C THR A 43 -2.50 -15.84 8.38
N GLU A 44 -3.26 -15.25 7.45
CA GLU A 44 -3.02 -15.34 6.01
C GLU A 44 -3.34 -14.01 5.35
N ALA A 45 -2.56 -13.66 4.34
CA ALA A 45 -2.79 -12.49 3.49
C ALA A 45 -2.42 -12.79 2.05
N THR A 46 -3.30 -12.39 1.12
CA THR A 46 -3.05 -12.43 -0.32
C THR A 46 -3.49 -11.12 -0.94
N PHE A 47 -2.63 -10.51 -1.73
CA PHE A 47 -2.94 -9.32 -2.51
C PHE A 47 -3.01 -9.70 -3.99
N THR A 48 -4.16 -9.47 -4.64
CA THR A 48 -4.20 -9.47 -6.10
C THR A 48 -3.95 -8.07 -6.60
N ILE A 49 -3.17 -7.91 -7.68
CA ILE A 49 -2.92 -6.61 -8.27
C ILE A 49 -2.86 -6.70 -9.78
N GLN A 50 -3.57 -5.79 -10.46
CA GLN A 50 -3.53 -5.70 -11.92
C GLN A 50 -3.73 -4.25 -12.39
N PRO A 51 -3.03 -3.84 -13.47
CA PRO A 51 -3.16 -2.51 -14.04
C PRO A 51 -4.51 -2.29 -14.72
N GLN A 52 -5.10 -1.13 -14.45
CA GLN A 52 -6.37 -0.67 -14.99
C GLN A 52 -6.23 0.77 -15.53
N GLY A 53 -5.29 0.97 -16.45
CA GLY A 53 -5.00 2.29 -17.00
C GLY A 53 -4.33 3.22 -15.99
N ALA A 54 -4.98 4.32 -15.63
CA ALA A 54 -4.50 5.28 -14.65
C ALA A 54 -4.54 4.76 -13.19
N TYR A 55 -5.09 3.57 -12.98
CA TYR A 55 -5.24 2.92 -11.68
C TYR A 55 -4.66 1.51 -11.68
N MET A 56 -4.39 0.98 -10.51
CA MET A 56 -4.22 -0.45 -10.24
C MET A 56 -5.43 -0.95 -9.47
N GLU A 57 -5.99 -2.07 -9.89
CA GLU A 57 -7.00 -2.80 -9.14
C GLU A 57 -6.32 -3.72 -8.14
N VAL A 58 -6.71 -3.62 -6.87
CA VAL A 58 -6.15 -4.42 -5.79
C VAL A 58 -7.28 -5.17 -5.08
N GLY A 59 -7.11 -6.48 -4.93
CA GLY A 59 -7.92 -7.31 -4.05
C GLY A 59 -7.10 -7.71 -2.82
N MET A 60 -7.58 -7.36 -1.65
CA MET A 60 -6.93 -7.65 -0.39
C MET A 60 -7.70 -8.75 0.34
N PHE A 61 -7.14 -9.95 0.41
CA PHE A 61 -7.68 -11.09 1.13
C PHE A 61 -6.96 -11.21 2.46
N LEU A 62 -7.71 -11.23 3.56
CA LEU A 62 -7.16 -11.32 4.91
C LEU A 62 -7.93 -12.38 5.71
N THR A 63 -7.20 -13.24 6.40
CA THR A 63 -7.73 -14.21 7.37
C THR A 63 -7.34 -13.79 8.77
N PHE A 64 -8.32 -13.63 9.65
CA PHE A 64 -8.13 -13.18 11.03
C PHE A 64 -8.32 -14.34 12.01
N SER A 65 -7.63 -14.28 13.17
CA SER A 65 -7.77 -15.22 14.26
C SER A 65 -7.63 -14.53 15.62
N ASP A 66 -8.29 -15.07 16.62
CA ASP A 66 -8.12 -14.70 18.04
C ASP A 66 -7.21 -15.67 18.81
N GLU A 67 -6.47 -16.53 18.11
CA GLU A 67 -5.58 -17.52 18.70
C GLU A 67 -4.62 -16.87 19.71
N GLY A 68 -4.54 -17.48 20.90
CA GLY A 68 -3.66 -17.01 21.98
C GLY A 68 -4.15 -15.80 22.77
N LEU A 69 -5.31 -15.21 22.47
CA LEU A 69 -5.83 -14.03 23.18
C LEU A 69 -6.56 -14.39 24.47
N GLY A 70 -6.84 -15.67 24.73
CA GLY A 70 -7.40 -16.16 25.99
C GLY A 70 -8.92 -15.97 26.13
N PHE A 71 -9.63 -15.77 25.04
CA PHE A 71 -11.09 -15.86 25.04
C PHE A 71 -11.55 -17.27 25.37
N SER A 72 -12.75 -17.40 25.91
CA SER A 72 -13.33 -18.70 26.23
C SER A 72 -14.18 -19.21 25.06
N SER A 73 -14.38 -20.52 24.99
CA SER A 73 -15.23 -21.15 23.96
C SER A 73 -16.72 -20.67 23.95
N TRP A 74 -17.12 -19.87 24.92
CA TRP A 74 -18.45 -19.25 25.00
C TRP A 74 -18.47 -17.81 24.52
N ASP A 75 -17.30 -17.21 24.30
CA ASP A 75 -17.19 -15.85 23.83
C ASP A 75 -17.40 -15.80 22.32
N SER A 76 -18.14 -14.81 21.87
CA SER A 76 -18.23 -14.44 20.47
C SER A 76 -17.61 -13.05 20.36
N THR A 77 -16.52 -12.97 19.67
CA THR A 77 -15.76 -11.73 19.52
C THR A 77 -16.02 -11.04 18.20
N GLU A 78 -15.65 -9.79 18.11
CA GLU A 78 -15.75 -8.95 16.93
C GLU A 78 -14.36 -8.53 16.49
N ILE A 79 -14.09 -8.66 15.20
CA ILE A 79 -12.89 -8.14 14.55
C ILE A 79 -13.15 -6.70 14.16
N ILE A 80 -12.23 -5.79 14.49
CA ILE A 80 -12.26 -4.40 14.06
C ILE A 80 -10.88 -4.09 13.48
N LEU A 81 -10.84 -3.85 12.17
CA LEU A 81 -9.64 -3.42 11.47
C LEU A 81 -9.84 -1.99 10.98
N ASP A 82 -9.05 -1.08 11.54
CA ASP A 82 -8.85 0.27 11.03
C ASP A 82 -7.64 0.27 10.09
N PHE A 83 -7.77 0.87 8.90
CA PHE A 83 -6.70 0.89 7.93
C PHE A 83 -6.78 2.09 6.99
N ASN A 84 -5.63 2.41 6.38
CA ASN A 84 -5.51 3.48 5.40
C ASN A 84 -5.24 2.90 4.01
N LEU A 85 -5.74 3.59 2.99
CA LEU A 85 -5.41 3.33 1.60
C LEU A 85 -4.73 4.58 1.00
N PRO A 86 -3.93 4.43 -0.07
CA PRO A 86 -3.36 5.58 -0.76
C PRO A 86 -4.42 6.61 -1.14
N GLU A 87 -4.07 7.89 -1.05
CA GLU A 87 -4.99 8.96 -1.43
C GLU A 87 -5.48 8.77 -2.87
N GLY A 88 -6.75 8.98 -3.09
CA GLY A 88 -7.35 8.73 -4.38
C GLY A 88 -7.87 7.31 -4.59
N SER A 89 -7.71 6.41 -3.63
CA SER A 89 -8.26 5.05 -3.72
C SER A 89 -9.79 5.04 -3.76
N ILE A 90 -10.35 4.10 -4.52
CA ILE A 90 -11.79 3.92 -4.74
C ILE A 90 -12.14 2.49 -4.31
N VAL A 91 -12.84 2.33 -3.20
CA VAL A 91 -13.31 1.03 -2.71
C VAL A 91 -14.65 0.73 -3.39
N TYR A 92 -14.77 -0.43 -4.01
CA TYR A 92 -15.97 -0.79 -4.80
C TYR A 92 -16.53 -2.17 -4.51
N ASP A 93 -15.84 -3.01 -3.69
CA ASP A 93 -16.35 -4.33 -3.33
C ASP A 93 -15.81 -4.84 -1.98
N SER A 94 -16.61 -5.71 -1.33
CA SER A 94 -16.23 -6.40 -0.09
C SER A 94 -16.92 -7.75 -0.04
N TRP A 95 -16.17 -8.80 0.30
CA TRP A 95 -16.67 -10.17 0.47
C TRP A 95 -16.43 -10.67 1.88
N LEU A 96 -17.33 -11.55 2.32
CA LEU A 96 -17.24 -12.26 3.59
C LEU A 96 -17.37 -13.76 3.33
N TRP A 97 -16.43 -14.56 3.84
CA TRP A 97 -16.56 -16.01 3.90
C TRP A 97 -17.42 -16.38 5.11
N MET A 98 -18.43 -17.22 4.87
CA MET A 98 -19.28 -17.73 5.93
C MET A 98 -18.54 -18.85 6.69
N PHE A 99 -19.08 -19.29 7.84
CA PHE A 99 -18.43 -20.30 8.69
C PHE A 99 -18.19 -21.67 8.03
N ASP A 100 -18.86 -21.95 6.94
CA ASP A 100 -18.63 -23.20 6.19
C ASP A 100 -17.41 -23.12 5.27
N ASP A 101 -16.67 -22.00 5.29
CA ASP A 101 -15.50 -21.67 4.47
C ASP A 101 -15.68 -21.86 2.95
N SER A 102 -16.86 -22.30 2.53
CA SER A 102 -17.20 -22.58 1.14
C SER A 102 -18.18 -21.57 0.56
N THR A 103 -18.96 -20.91 1.38
CA THR A 103 -19.94 -19.91 0.96
C THR A 103 -19.38 -18.50 1.12
N ILE A 104 -19.32 -17.80 -0.01
CA ILE A 104 -18.91 -16.40 -0.06
C ILE A 104 -20.14 -15.52 -0.23
N VAL A 105 -20.27 -14.48 0.56
CA VAL A 105 -21.29 -13.44 0.43
C VAL A 105 -20.63 -12.14 -0.02
N ARG A 106 -21.16 -11.57 -1.07
CA ARG A 106 -20.77 -10.25 -1.56
C ARG A 106 -21.58 -9.19 -0.84
N ALA A 107 -20.92 -8.21 -0.23
CA ALA A 107 -21.59 -7.15 0.50
C ALA A 107 -22.43 -6.25 -0.42
N ASP A 108 -23.58 -5.82 0.02
CA ASP A 108 -24.38 -4.79 -0.62
C ASP A 108 -24.04 -3.42 -0.04
N ILE A 109 -24.14 -2.39 -0.88
CA ILE A 109 -23.87 -1.01 -0.47
C ILE A 109 -25.17 -0.32 -0.04
N HIS A 110 -25.14 0.33 1.11
CA HIS A 110 -26.27 1.02 1.71
C HIS A 110 -25.85 2.39 2.25
N ASP A 111 -26.80 3.25 2.58
CA ASP A 111 -26.47 4.44 3.35
C ASP A 111 -25.90 4.04 4.73
N ILE A 112 -24.92 4.80 5.20
CA ILE A 112 -24.13 4.44 6.39
C ILE A 112 -25.00 4.31 7.67
N TRP A 113 -26.04 5.12 7.80
CA TRP A 113 -26.89 5.10 8.99
C TRP A 113 -27.74 3.82 9.05
N SER A 114 -28.35 3.46 7.91
CA SER A 114 -29.10 2.20 7.79
C SER A 114 -28.20 0.99 7.98
N ALA A 115 -27.03 0.97 7.30
CA ALA A 115 -26.08 -0.12 7.40
C ALA A 115 -25.59 -0.32 8.84
N THR A 116 -25.19 0.74 9.54
CA THR A 116 -24.72 0.68 10.92
C THR A 116 -25.85 0.20 11.86
N THR A 117 -27.08 0.71 11.69
CA THR A 117 -28.22 0.31 12.50
C THR A 117 -28.55 -1.18 12.31
N VAL A 118 -28.50 -1.68 11.08
CA VAL A 118 -28.72 -3.09 10.76
C VAL A 118 -27.61 -3.93 11.37
N TYR A 119 -26.34 -3.54 11.19
CA TYR A 119 -25.17 -4.23 11.73
C TYR A 119 -25.28 -4.41 13.26
N GLU A 120 -25.47 -3.33 14.01
CA GLU A 120 -25.57 -3.35 15.48
C GLU A 120 -26.74 -4.23 15.96
N ASN A 121 -27.91 -4.14 15.30
CA ASN A 121 -29.07 -4.98 15.65
C ASN A 121 -28.79 -6.47 15.37
N ILE A 122 -27.95 -6.81 14.41
CA ILE A 122 -27.61 -8.20 14.07
C ILE A 122 -26.56 -8.74 15.02
N VAL A 123 -25.56 -7.94 15.38
CA VAL A 123 -24.55 -8.28 16.40
C VAL A 123 -25.23 -8.57 17.75
N ASP A 124 -26.20 -7.76 18.16
CA ASP A 124 -27.01 -7.99 19.38
C ASP A 124 -27.74 -9.35 19.36
N ARG A 125 -28.08 -9.85 18.16
CA ARG A 125 -28.72 -11.16 17.97
C ARG A 125 -27.71 -12.30 17.76
N ARG A 126 -26.41 -12.03 17.84
CA ARG A 126 -25.32 -12.98 17.61
C ARG A 126 -25.39 -13.64 16.22
N ARG A 127 -25.60 -12.83 15.18
CA ARG A 127 -25.62 -13.24 13.78
C ARG A 127 -24.29 -12.85 13.11
N ASP A 128 -24.15 -13.12 11.85
CA ASP A 128 -22.92 -13.11 11.07
C ASP A 128 -22.85 -11.95 10.04
N PRO A 129 -22.69 -10.68 10.46
CA PRO A 129 -22.50 -9.57 9.56
C PRO A 129 -21.05 -9.13 9.40
N SER A 130 -20.74 -8.45 8.27
CA SER A 130 -19.61 -7.54 8.19
C SER A 130 -20.04 -6.18 7.66
N ILE A 131 -19.38 -5.12 8.12
CA ILE A 131 -19.59 -3.76 7.64
C ILE A 131 -18.26 -3.08 7.34
N LEU A 132 -18.16 -2.51 6.14
CA LEU A 132 -16.99 -1.73 5.69
C LEU A 132 -17.44 -0.31 5.35
N TYR A 133 -16.84 0.68 5.97
CA TYR A 133 -17.13 2.08 5.71
C TYR A 133 -15.88 2.97 5.83
N ARG A 134 -15.99 4.16 5.27
CA ARG A 134 -14.97 5.21 5.40
C ARG A 134 -15.31 6.11 6.57
N LYS A 135 -14.33 6.38 7.43
CA LYS A 135 -14.46 7.30 8.57
C LYS A 135 -14.36 8.76 8.11
N PRO A 136 -14.87 9.72 8.90
CA PRO A 136 -14.67 11.14 8.64
C PRO A 136 -13.20 11.57 8.61
N SER A 137 -12.32 10.81 9.24
CA SER A 137 -10.86 10.99 9.19
C SER A 137 -10.22 10.61 7.85
N GLY A 138 -10.98 10.00 6.92
CA GLY A 138 -10.45 9.49 5.66
C GLY A 138 -9.99 8.04 5.70
N SER A 139 -9.73 7.47 6.89
CA SER A 139 -9.41 6.05 7.07
C SER A 139 -10.63 5.16 6.87
N TYR A 140 -10.38 3.87 6.68
CA TYR A 140 -11.42 2.86 6.52
C TYR A 140 -11.54 2.01 7.79
N GLN A 141 -12.73 1.51 8.06
CA GLN A 141 -12.93 0.50 9.10
C GLN A 141 -13.76 -0.64 8.55
N ILE A 142 -13.27 -1.88 8.76
CA ILE A 142 -14.08 -3.07 8.59
C ILE A 142 -14.34 -3.70 9.96
N ARG A 143 -15.58 -4.09 10.20
CA ARG A 143 -15.99 -4.86 11.38
C ARG A 143 -16.59 -6.16 10.92
N VAL A 144 -16.24 -7.26 11.57
CA VAL A 144 -16.72 -8.61 11.26
C VAL A 144 -17.13 -9.31 12.55
N TYR A 145 -18.33 -9.85 12.59
CA TYR A 145 -18.87 -10.57 13.73
C TYR A 145 -19.63 -11.83 13.25
N PRO A 146 -19.64 -12.92 14.05
CA PRO A 146 -18.73 -13.20 15.15
C PRO A 146 -17.41 -13.80 14.66
N LEU A 147 -16.40 -13.74 15.51
CA LEU A 147 -15.24 -14.60 15.46
C LEU A 147 -15.35 -15.56 16.65
N PRO A 148 -15.68 -16.84 16.44
CA PRO A 148 -15.68 -17.82 17.51
C PRO A 148 -14.26 -18.13 17.98
N ASN A 149 -14.10 -18.50 19.25
CA ASN A 149 -12.79 -18.78 19.82
C ASN A 149 -12.06 -19.91 19.09
N ASP A 150 -10.78 -19.68 18.78
CA ASP A 150 -9.88 -20.58 18.06
C ASP A 150 -10.32 -20.88 16.60
N GLU A 151 -11.20 -20.07 16.03
CA GLU A 151 -11.59 -20.13 14.62
C GLU A 151 -11.03 -18.94 13.84
N THR A 152 -11.23 -18.96 12.52
CA THR A 152 -10.78 -17.90 11.61
C THR A 152 -11.93 -17.26 10.87
N ARG A 153 -11.71 -16.03 10.41
CA ARG A 153 -12.65 -15.30 9.54
C ARG A 153 -11.91 -14.70 8.37
N LYS A 154 -12.37 -14.97 7.17
CA LYS A 154 -11.78 -14.48 5.92
C LYS A 154 -12.65 -13.41 5.27
N ILE A 155 -11.99 -12.38 4.78
CA ILE A 155 -12.60 -11.29 4.02
C ILE A 155 -11.82 -11.00 2.75
N LYS A 156 -12.48 -10.32 1.81
CA LYS A 156 -11.81 -9.63 0.68
C LYS A 156 -12.32 -8.20 0.61
N ILE A 157 -11.40 -7.26 0.37
CA ILE A 157 -11.73 -5.88 0.02
C ILE A 157 -11.13 -5.61 -1.35
N SER A 158 -11.94 -5.11 -2.29
CA SER A 158 -11.47 -4.71 -3.61
C SER A 158 -11.48 -3.19 -3.74
N TYR A 159 -10.38 -2.64 -4.21
CA TYR A 159 -10.24 -1.21 -4.41
C TYR A 159 -9.33 -0.91 -5.59
N LEU A 160 -9.47 0.29 -6.10
CA LEU A 160 -8.63 0.88 -7.13
C LEU A 160 -7.70 1.88 -6.46
N THR A 161 -6.40 1.79 -6.72
CA THR A 161 -5.43 2.77 -6.24
C THR A 161 -4.81 3.52 -7.41
N PRO A 162 -4.59 4.85 -7.31
CA PRO A 162 -3.92 5.59 -8.37
C PRO A 162 -2.57 4.96 -8.72
N ALA A 163 -2.35 4.71 -10.00
CA ALA A 163 -1.08 4.20 -10.48
C ALA A 163 -0.05 5.33 -10.63
N ILE A 164 1.20 5.03 -10.31
CA ILE A 164 2.34 5.93 -10.48
C ILE A 164 2.95 5.62 -11.84
N TRP A 165 2.82 6.56 -12.76
CA TRP A 165 3.33 6.42 -14.11
C TRP A 165 4.66 7.13 -14.29
N SER A 166 5.58 6.49 -14.99
CA SER A 166 6.81 7.09 -15.52
C SER A 166 6.93 6.78 -17.02
N ALA A 167 8.00 7.23 -17.66
CA ALA A 167 8.28 6.92 -19.07
C ALA A 167 8.50 5.42 -19.33
N GLU A 168 8.97 4.69 -18.33
CA GLU A 168 9.41 3.29 -18.48
C GLU A 168 8.44 2.31 -17.82
N GLU A 169 7.77 2.71 -16.75
CA GLU A 169 7.00 1.80 -15.92
C GLU A 169 5.74 2.41 -15.31
N VAL A 170 4.82 1.55 -14.93
CA VAL A 170 3.61 1.86 -14.15
C VAL A 170 3.64 1.03 -12.88
N SER A 171 3.53 1.67 -11.72
CA SER A 171 3.67 1.01 -10.42
C SER A 171 2.60 1.43 -9.42
N ALA A 172 2.45 0.64 -8.37
CA ALA A 172 1.63 0.99 -7.20
C ALA A 172 2.17 0.35 -5.93
N TRP A 173 1.96 1.04 -4.80
CA TRP A 173 2.27 0.52 -3.48
C TRP A 173 1.15 -0.40 -3.00
N LEU A 174 1.53 -1.54 -2.41
CA LEU A 174 0.59 -2.43 -1.73
C LEU A 174 0.40 -1.97 -0.28
N PRO A 175 -0.80 -2.17 0.31
CA PRO A 175 -1.12 -1.71 1.67
C PRO A 175 -0.56 -2.67 2.73
N THR A 176 0.71 -3.01 2.66
CA THR A 176 1.36 -3.99 3.55
C THR A 176 1.50 -3.52 4.99
N GLU A 177 1.31 -2.22 5.25
CA GLU A 177 1.24 -1.67 6.62
C GLU A 177 0.17 -2.37 7.46
N ILE A 178 -0.94 -2.79 6.84
CA ILE A 178 -2.00 -3.56 7.50
C ILE A 178 -1.45 -4.85 8.14
N LEU A 179 -0.49 -5.51 7.50
CA LEU A 179 0.09 -6.76 8.01
C LEU A 179 0.88 -6.56 9.32
N LYS A 180 1.38 -5.35 9.55
CA LYS A 180 2.07 -4.97 10.80
C LYS A 180 1.11 -4.86 11.99
N THR A 181 -0.19 -4.78 11.76
CA THR A 181 -1.20 -4.73 12.82
C THR A 181 -1.37 -6.06 13.53
N SER A 182 -0.95 -7.18 12.90
CA SER A 182 -1.03 -8.52 13.49
C SER A 182 -0.17 -8.63 14.74
N ALA A 183 -0.72 -9.20 15.81
CA ALA A 183 0.02 -9.46 17.05
C ALA A 183 1.13 -10.49 16.85
N ILE A 184 0.84 -11.52 16.05
CA ILE A 184 1.82 -12.51 15.59
C ILE A 184 2.14 -12.16 14.14
N PRO A 185 3.38 -11.75 13.82
CA PRO A 185 3.76 -11.42 12.45
C PRO A 185 3.63 -12.63 11.52
N LEU A 186 3.10 -12.40 10.31
CA LEU A 186 3.05 -13.44 9.27
C LEU A 186 4.47 -13.88 8.88
N ASN A 187 4.60 -15.13 8.46
CA ASN A 187 5.88 -15.64 7.92
C ASN A 187 6.07 -15.22 6.46
N SER A 188 4.98 -15.13 5.71
CA SER A 188 4.94 -14.69 4.31
C SER A 188 3.52 -14.24 3.95
N PHE A 189 3.40 -13.60 2.80
CA PHE A 189 2.12 -13.31 2.16
C PHE A 189 2.28 -13.42 0.64
N ASP A 190 1.17 -13.58 -0.07
CA ASP A 190 1.19 -13.76 -1.51
C ASP A 190 0.77 -12.51 -2.26
N VAL A 191 1.45 -12.26 -3.39
CA VAL A 191 1.06 -11.26 -4.38
C VAL A 191 0.74 -11.99 -5.69
N ILE A 192 -0.47 -11.80 -6.19
CA ILE A 192 -0.96 -12.45 -7.41
C ILE A 192 -1.27 -11.38 -8.45
N THR A 193 -0.83 -11.61 -9.68
CA THR A 193 -1.24 -10.83 -10.86
C THR A 193 -1.62 -11.76 -12.01
N PHE A 194 -2.29 -11.21 -13.02
CA PHE A 194 -2.76 -11.99 -14.15
C PHE A 194 -1.91 -11.72 -15.38
N PRO A 195 -1.53 -12.75 -16.17
CA PRO A 195 -0.83 -12.57 -17.43
C PRO A 195 -1.59 -11.61 -18.34
N ASN A 196 -0.91 -10.60 -18.86
CA ASN A 196 -1.51 -9.60 -19.74
C ASN A 196 -0.57 -9.25 -20.89
N THR A 197 -1.11 -9.05 -22.09
CA THR A 197 -0.32 -8.73 -23.28
C THR A 197 0.05 -7.25 -23.38
N THR A 198 -0.70 -6.37 -22.74
CA THR A 198 -0.46 -4.94 -22.70
C THR A 198 0.50 -4.57 -21.57
N TRP A 199 0.27 -5.11 -20.37
CA TRP A 199 1.00 -4.85 -19.15
C TRP A 199 2.05 -5.95 -18.92
N GLN A 200 3.26 -5.72 -19.43
CA GLN A 200 4.30 -6.75 -19.47
C GLN A 200 5.26 -6.64 -18.29
N ASN A 201 6.04 -7.71 -18.08
CA ASN A 201 7.13 -7.79 -17.12
C ASN A 201 6.76 -7.39 -15.69
N PRO A 202 5.70 -8.00 -15.09
CA PRO A 202 5.35 -7.72 -13.70
C PRO A 202 6.50 -8.09 -12.78
N ASN A 203 6.81 -7.20 -11.84
CA ASN A 203 7.86 -7.40 -10.86
C ASN A 203 7.54 -6.70 -9.53
N LEU A 204 8.24 -7.10 -8.47
CA LEU A 204 8.17 -6.47 -7.15
C LEU A 204 9.45 -5.69 -6.89
N LYS A 205 9.39 -4.38 -6.97
CA LYS A 205 10.52 -3.51 -6.66
C LYS A 205 10.78 -3.46 -5.15
N GLY A 206 12.05 -3.49 -4.77
CA GLY A 206 12.46 -3.55 -3.38
C GLY A 206 12.50 -4.97 -2.78
N VAL A 207 12.16 -5.99 -3.58
CA VAL A 207 12.16 -7.42 -3.19
C VAL A 207 12.98 -8.23 -4.22
N PRO A 208 14.30 -8.07 -4.28
CA PRO A 208 15.12 -8.58 -5.41
C PRO A 208 15.18 -10.11 -5.52
N ASP A 209 14.86 -10.82 -4.43
CA ASP A 209 14.96 -12.28 -4.38
C ASP A 209 13.61 -12.99 -4.62
N VAL A 210 12.56 -12.24 -5.00
CA VAL A 210 11.22 -12.76 -5.21
C VAL A 210 10.77 -12.47 -6.64
N ASP A 211 10.56 -13.54 -7.40
CA ASP A 211 10.08 -13.47 -8.78
C ASP A 211 8.66 -14.06 -8.89
N PHE A 212 7.87 -13.54 -9.81
CA PHE A 212 6.57 -14.11 -10.15
C PHE A 212 6.73 -15.45 -10.84
N GLN A 213 5.97 -16.44 -10.37
CA GLN A 213 5.91 -17.78 -10.96
C GLN A 213 4.54 -18.00 -11.61
N SER A 214 4.54 -18.58 -12.80
CA SER A 214 3.29 -18.90 -13.50
C SER A 214 2.69 -20.19 -12.95
N VAL A 215 1.41 -20.12 -12.59
CA VAL A 215 0.61 -21.24 -12.07
C VAL A 215 -0.76 -21.22 -12.74
N THR A 216 -1.37 -22.39 -12.93
CA THR A 216 -2.75 -22.48 -13.43
C THR A 216 -3.71 -22.74 -12.28
N ASP A 217 -4.52 -21.76 -11.93
CA ASP A 217 -5.57 -21.85 -10.93
C ASP A 217 -6.85 -22.43 -11.56
N PRO A 218 -7.57 -23.35 -10.90
CA PRO A 218 -8.77 -23.95 -11.47
C PRO A 218 -9.92 -22.96 -11.68
N ASN A 219 -9.98 -21.87 -10.91
CA ASN A 219 -11.04 -20.87 -10.98
C ASN A 219 -10.64 -19.66 -11.85
N TYR A 220 -9.39 -19.24 -11.75
CA TYR A 220 -8.88 -18.01 -12.39
C TYR A 220 -8.05 -18.28 -13.65
N GLY A 221 -7.71 -19.54 -13.97
CA GLY A 221 -6.83 -19.89 -15.09
C GLY A 221 -5.37 -19.58 -14.78
N ASP A 222 -4.62 -19.11 -15.79
CA ASP A 222 -3.20 -18.81 -15.60
C ASP A 222 -3.02 -17.54 -14.77
N ILE A 223 -2.28 -17.65 -13.68
CA ILE A 223 -1.92 -16.58 -12.77
C ILE A 223 -0.41 -16.51 -12.59
N LEU A 224 0.08 -15.37 -12.14
CA LEU A 224 1.45 -15.13 -11.73
C LEU A 224 1.44 -14.86 -10.23
N ILE A 225 2.14 -15.70 -9.44
CA ILE A 225 2.19 -15.61 -8.00
C ILE A 225 3.60 -15.36 -7.50
N ALA A 226 3.75 -14.50 -6.52
CA ALA A 226 5.00 -14.24 -5.81
C ALA A 226 4.75 -14.31 -4.30
N THR A 227 5.44 -15.20 -3.61
CA THR A 227 5.38 -15.29 -2.14
C THR A 227 6.46 -14.41 -1.53
N VAL A 228 6.03 -13.41 -0.77
CA VAL A 228 6.89 -12.39 -0.15
C VAL A 228 7.20 -12.79 1.28
N PRO A 229 8.48 -13.05 1.63
CA PRO A 229 8.88 -13.45 2.97
C PRO A 229 8.72 -12.34 4.01
N LYS A 230 8.57 -12.74 5.28
CA LYS A 230 8.44 -11.86 6.46
C LYS A 230 9.42 -10.70 6.49
N LEU A 231 10.66 -10.91 6.07
CA LEU A 231 11.71 -9.89 6.11
C LEU A 231 11.38 -8.64 5.28
N TYR A 232 10.45 -8.75 4.30
CA TYR A 232 10.04 -7.64 3.45
C TYR A 232 8.74 -6.95 3.90
N ILE A 233 8.00 -7.50 4.90
CA ILE A 233 6.75 -6.88 5.40
C ILE A 233 6.98 -5.45 5.89
N ASN A 234 8.16 -5.18 6.48
CA ASN A 234 8.54 -3.87 7.01
C ASN A 234 9.33 -3.00 6.03
N LYS A 235 9.56 -3.50 4.80
CA LYS A 235 10.38 -2.80 3.81
C LYS A 235 9.53 -2.15 2.73
N PRO A 236 10.01 -1.06 2.13
CA PRO A 236 9.31 -0.44 1.02
C PRO A 236 9.39 -1.35 -0.21
N PHE A 237 8.27 -1.73 -0.75
CA PHE A 237 8.22 -2.35 -2.07
C PHE A 237 6.93 -2.00 -2.80
N SER A 238 6.99 -2.04 -4.12
CA SER A 238 5.84 -1.78 -4.98
C SER A 238 5.74 -2.83 -6.08
N PHE A 239 4.53 -3.05 -6.56
CA PHE A 239 4.30 -3.78 -7.81
C PHE A 239 4.56 -2.84 -8.99
N ALA A 240 5.20 -3.34 -10.03
CA ALA A 240 5.47 -2.57 -11.25
C ALA A 240 5.33 -3.45 -12.51
N VAL A 241 4.96 -2.79 -13.61
CA VAL A 241 4.92 -3.33 -14.97
C VAL A 241 5.50 -2.32 -15.95
N ASP A 242 5.89 -2.76 -17.14
CA ASP A 242 6.34 -1.85 -18.20
C ASP A 242 5.23 -0.87 -18.58
N ALA A 243 5.57 0.40 -18.83
CA ALA A 243 4.61 1.39 -19.32
C ALA A 243 4.20 1.08 -20.78
N PRO A 244 2.91 0.94 -21.07
CA PRO A 244 2.43 0.48 -22.36
C PRO A 244 2.27 1.61 -23.39
N PHE A 245 3.25 2.52 -23.47
CA PHE A 245 3.23 3.61 -24.44
C PHE A 245 3.47 3.12 -25.86
N ASN A 246 2.77 3.74 -26.80
CA ASN A 246 3.12 3.63 -28.22
C ASN A 246 4.37 4.46 -28.55
N SER A 247 4.80 4.47 -29.83
CA SER A 247 5.97 5.24 -30.29
C SER A 247 5.85 6.74 -30.06
N ASP A 248 4.67 7.27 -29.88
CA ASP A 248 4.37 8.69 -29.72
C ASP A 248 4.18 9.09 -28.25
N GLY A 249 4.49 8.19 -27.31
CA GLY A 249 4.36 8.41 -25.88
C GLY A 249 2.89 8.43 -25.40
N ILE A 250 2.00 7.73 -26.10
CA ILE A 250 0.57 7.75 -25.79
C ILE A 250 0.07 6.36 -25.44
N PHE A 251 -0.77 6.32 -24.43
CA PHE A 251 -1.62 5.19 -24.08
C PHE A 251 -3.07 5.68 -24.02
N VAL A 252 -3.98 4.97 -24.67
CA VAL A 252 -5.42 5.22 -24.57
C VAL A 252 -6.14 3.89 -24.36
N GLN A 253 -6.99 3.85 -23.36
CA GLN A 253 -7.88 2.73 -23.06
C GLN A 253 -9.33 3.22 -23.08
N GLN A 254 -10.24 2.41 -23.60
CA GLN A 254 -11.66 2.72 -23.68
C GLN A 254 -12.53 1.64 -23.07
N LEU A 255 -13.72 2.03 -22.63
CA LEU A 255 -14.84 1.13 -22.35
C LEU A 255 -16.09 1.68 -23.04
N ASP A 256 -16.70 0.88 -23.91
CA ASP A 256 -18.00 1.18 -24.54
C ASP A 256 -19.01 0.09 -24.13
N ASN A 257 -19.90 0.41 -23.20
CA ASN A 257 -20.99 -0.50 -22.77
C ASN A 257 -22.31 -0.24 -23.50
N GLY A 258 -22.27 0.55 -24.56
CA GLY A 258 -23.43 0.91 -25.40
C GLY A 258 -24.25 2.09 -24.87
N THR A 259 -24.29 2.29 -23.55
CA THR A 259 -24.99 3.42 -22.91
C THR A 259 -24.02 4.53 -22.54
N ASP A 260 -22.97 4.19 -21.86
CA ASP A 260 -21.90 5.08 -21.42
C ASP A 260 -20.59 4.66 -22.07
N LYS A 261 -19.77 5.66 -22.40
CA LYS A 261 -18.46 5.45 -22.99
C LYS A 261 -17.42 6.19 -22.16
N PHE A 262 -16.43 5.46 -21.68
CA PHE A 262 -15.36 5.96 -20.84
C PHE A 262 -14.02 5.81 -21.53
N TYR A 263 -13.06 6.68 -21.21
CA TYR A 263 -11.69 6.54 -21.64
C TYR A 263 -10.73 6.93 -20.52
N GLN A 264 -9.54 6.38 -20.61
CA GLN A 264 -8.37 6.80 -19.87
C GLN A 264 -7.24 7.04 -20.86
N ALA A 265 -6.52 8.12 -20.68
CA ALA A 265 -5.38 8.48 -21.51
C ALA A 265 -4.18 8.81 -20.64
N ALA A 266 -3.02 8.28 -20.99
CA ALA A 266 -1.73 8.71 -20.47
C ALA A 266 -0.93 9.29 -21.63
N PHE A 267 -0.41 10.48 -21.46
CA PHE A 267 0.35 11.19 -22.48
C PHE A 267 1.67 11.68 -21.92
N LEU A 268 2.77 11.19 -22.49
CA LEU A 268 4.11 11.66 -22.25
C LEU A 268 4.54 12.52 -23.44
N PRO A 269 4.49 13.86 -23.33
CA PRO A 269 4.79 14.73 -24.46
C PRO A 269 6.23 14.49 -24.97
N PRO A 270 6.41 14.15 -26.25
CA PRO A 270 7.75 14.03 -26.81
C PRO A 270 8.42 15.40 -26.89
N ASP A 271 9.74 15.42 -26.74
CA ASP A 271 10.58 16.59 -27.06
C ASP A 271 10.28 17.90 -26.35
N LEU A 272 9.66 17.87 -25.15
CA LEU A 272 9.61 19.09 -24.33
C LEU A 272 11.05 19.49 -23.96
N PRO A 273 11.49 20.72 -24.26
CA PRO A 273 12.81 21.18 -23.84
C PRO A 273 12.86 21.17 -22.31
N VAL A 274 13.72 20.34 -21.75
CA VAL A 274 13.97 20.29 -20.31
C VAL A 274 14.98 21.38 -19.99
N PRO A 275 14.60 22.48 -19.30
CA PRO A 275 15.60 23.40 -18.79
C PRO A 275 16.48 22.65 -17.80
N SER A 276 17.80 22.74 -17.98
CA SER A 276 18.74 22.32 -16.94
C SER A 276 18.59 23.32 -15.80
N ASN A 277 17.89 22.92 -14.76
CA ASN A 277 17.75 23.70 -13.53
C ASN A 277 18.36 22.92 -12.38
N PRO A 278 19.67 23.07 -12.13
CA PRO A 278 20.32 22.38 -11.04
C PRO A 278 19.64 22.71 -9.71
N LYS A 279 19.31 21.71 -8.96
CA LYS A 279 18.67 21.87 -7.64
C LYS A 279 19.72 21.88 -6.54
N LYS A 280 19.45 22.67 -5.51
CA LYS A 280 20.16 22.65 -4.23
C LYS A 280 19.16 22.28 -3.17
N VAL A 281 19.36 21.14 -2.49
CA VAL A 281 18.39 20.60 -1.54
C VAL A 281 19.10 20.22 -0.24
N VAL A 282 18.55 20.71 0.88
CA VAL A 282 18.95 20.27 2.20
C VAL A 282 17.85 19.33 2.75
N PHE A 283 18.22 18.08 2.98
CA PHE A 283 17.37 17.11 3.63
C PHE A 283 17.58 17.17 5.14
N LEU A 284 16.51 17.38 5.87
CA LEU A 284 16.47 17.32 7.33
C LEU A 284 15.76 16.02 7.71
N VAL A 285 16.41 15.18 8.51
CA VAL A 285 15.84 13.90 8.92
C VAL A 285 15.67 13.88 10.42
N ASP A 286 14.42 13.82 10.83
CA ASP A 286 13.98 13.76 12.20
C ASP A 286 13.29 12.43 12.45
N HIS A 287 14.06 11.44 12.95
CA HIS A 287 13.59 10.07 13.14
C HIS A 287 13.70 9.66 14.61
N GLU A 288 12.56 9.39 15.21
CA GLU A 288 12.43 8.83 16.55
C GLU A 288 11.94 7.38 16.46
N GLU A 289 12.78 6.41 16.86
CA GLU A 289 12.45 4.99 16.84
C GLU A 289 11.21 4.62 17.68
N PRO A 290 11.00 5.18 18.89
CA PRO A 290 9.80 4.89 19.67
C PRO A 290 8.50 5.27 18.97
N ASN A 291 8.56 6.24 18.05
CA ASN A 291 7.42 6.78 17.31
C ASN A 291 7.32 6.22 15.89
N SER A 292 8.06 5.16 15.58
CA SER A 292 8.13 4.62 14.22
C SER A 292 7.97 3.11 14.18
N THR A 293 7.25 2.63 13.16
CA THR A 293 7.27 1.22 12.74
C THR A 293 8.35 0.94 11.70
N ILE A 294 9.09 1.99 11.28
CA ILE A 294 10.13 1.93 10.26
C ILE A 294 11.48 1.97 10.95
N GLU A 295 12.33 1.00 10.67
CA GLU A 295 13.71 1.00 11.17
C GLU A 295 14.52 2.11 10.49
N ARG A 296 15.35 2.81 11.28
CA ARG A 296 16.21 3.90 10.78
C ARG A 296 17.07 3.48 9.59
N ALA A 297 17.59 2.26 9.64
CA ALA A 297 18.41 1.73 8.56
C ALA A 297 17.63 1.61 7.24
N ASP A 298 16.38 1.18 7.29
CA ASP A 298 15.53 1.06 6.10
C ASP A 298 15.17 2.44 5.53
N LEU A 299 14.89 3.42 6.39
CA LEU A 299 14.66 4.81 5.97
C LEU A 299 15.88 5.39 5.25
N TYR A 300 17.08 5.21 5.82
CA TYR A 300 18.31 5.76 5.23
C TYR A 300 18.67 5.07 3.92
N ASN A 301 18.54 3.75 3.84
CA ASN A 301 18.75 3.01 2.60
C ASN A 301 17.79 3.48 1.50
N TYR A 302 16.54 3.69 1.84
CA TYR A 302 15.55 4.16 0.88
C TYR A 302 15.82 5.60 0.44
N LEU A 303 16.19 6.51 1.35
CA LEU A 303 16.59 7.87 1.00
C LEU A 303 17.82 7.88 0.06
N GLU A 304 18.80 7.02 0.32
CA GLU A 304 19.96 6.85 -0.57
C GLU A 304 19.52 6.42 -1.99
N GLU A 305 18.68 5.39 -2.09
CA GLU A 305 18.17 4.90 -3.37
C GLU A 305 17.36 5.96 -4.12
N GLN A 306 16.49 6.68 -3.42
CA GLN A 306 15.69 7.75 -4.03
C GLN A 306 16.56 8.92 -4.48
N CYS A 307 17.56 9.32 -3.69
CA CYS A 307 18.52 10.34 -4.12
C CYS A 307 19.29 9.92 -5.39
N LYS A 308 19.70 8.65 -5.49
CA LYS A 308 20.35 8.12 -6.70
C LYS A 308 19.42 8.13 -7.92
N SER A 309 18.12 7.93 -7.71
CA SER A 309 17.13 7.89 -8.78
C SER A 309 16.76 9.28 -9.30
N TYR A 310 16.71 10.28 -8.41
CA TYR A 310 16.19 11.61 -8.76
C TYR A 310 17.25 12.69 -8.91
N LEU A 311 18.35 12.67 -8.16
CA LEU A 311 19.38 13.68 -8.26
C LEU A 311 20.29 13.43 -9.47
N GLN A 312 20.72 14.51 -10.11
CA GLN A 312 21.61 14.50 -11.27
C GLN A 312 22.98 15.08 -10.88
N PRO A 313 24.04 14.84 -11.67
CA PRO A 313 25.38 15.35 -11.36
C PRO A 313 25.48 16.87 -11.22
N GLU A 314 24.55 17.62 -11.78
CA GLU A 314 24.44 19.07 -11.67
C GLU A 314 23.78 19.54 -10.38
N ASP A 315 23.02 18.66 -9.70
CA ASP A 315 22.34 18.95 -8.45
C ASP A 315 23.32 18.92 -7.28
N GLN A 316 22.97 19.63 -6.23
CA GLN A 316 23.73 19.67 -4.98
C GLN A 316 22.80 19.36 -3.81
N PHE A 317 23.27 18.55 -2.89
CA PHE A 317 22.49 18.19 -1.72
C PHE A 317 23.32 18.20 -0.44
N ASN A 318 22.65 18.19 0.70
CA ASN A 318 23.21 17.86 2.01
C ASN A 318 22.14 17.21 2.90
N PHE A 319 22.56 16.44 3.89
CA PHE A 319 21.71 15.91 4.93
C PHE A 319 22.10 16.45 6.30
N ILE A 320 21.09 16.74 7.12
CA ILE A 320 21.24 17.09 8.53
C ILE A 320 20.27 16.21 9.31
N PHE A 321 20.79 15.47 10.29
CA PHE A 321 20.03 14.54 11.11
C PHE A 321 19.82 15.10 12.50
N SER A 322 18.64 14.86 13.08
CA SER A 322 18.41 15.13 14.50
C SER A 322 19.33 14.30 15.40
N ASN A 323 19.79 14.88 16.50
CA ASN A 323 20.70 14.22 17.44
C ASN A 323 20.59 14.90 18.82
N SER A 324 20.75 14.16 19.90
CA SER A 324 20.60 14.59 21.31
C SER A 324 21.47 15.76 21.76
N SER A 325 22.61 16.00 21.10
CA SER A 325 23.54 17.07 21.50
C SER A 325 23.51 18.28 20.56
N GLN A 326 23.50 18.03 19.26
CA GLN A 326 23.36 19.02 18.17
C GLN A 326 23.04 18.26 16.88
N PRO A 327 22.26 18.84 15.93
CA PRO A 327 22.02 18.24 14.65
C PRO A 327 23.31 17.84 13.94
N GLN A 328 23.37 16.62 13.44
CA GLN A 328 24.53 16.09 12.75
C GLN A 328 24.44 16.37 11.25
N MET A 329 25.34 17.20 10.76
CA MET A 329 25.45 17.51 9.34
C MET A 329 26.35 16.49 8.63
N MET A 330 25.92 16.01 7.45
CA MET A 330 26.70 15.06 6.65
C MET A 330 27.97 15.68 6.07
N SER A 331 27.91 16.96 5.71
CA SER A 331 29.05 17.72 5.16
C SER A 331 28.92 19.22 5.47
N ASP A 332 30.04 19.91 5.69
CA ASP A 332 30.06 21.38 5.81
C ASP A 332 29.88 22.11 4.47
N GLN A 333 29.93 21.38 3.37
CA GLN A 333 29.79 21.89 2.00
C GLN A 333 28.72 21.10 1.25
N TRP A 334 28.28 21.65 0.14
CA TRP A 334 27.39 20.95 -0.78
C TRP A 334 28.04 19.67 -1.32
N ILE A 335 27.25 18.61 -1.40
CA ILE A 335 27.61 17.32 -2.02
C ILE A 335 27.00 17.28 -3.42
N ILE A 336 27.76 16.78 -4.39
CA ILE A 336 27.29 16.66 -5.77
C ILE A 336 26.34 15.47 -5.89
N GLY A 337 25.22 15.64 -6.63
CA GLY A 337 24.14 14.66 -6.78
C GLY A 337 24.44 13.48 -7.72
N ASN A 338 25.71 13.04 -7.84
CA ASN A 338 26.00 11.83 -8.60
C ASN A 338 26.01 10.57 -7.71
N VAL A 339 25.81 9.41 -8.32
CA VAL A 339 25.66 8.11 -7.63
C VAL A 339 26.83 7.81 -6.69
N ASP A 340 28.07 8.08 -7.12
CA ASP A 340 29.26 7.78 -6.31
C ASP A 340 29.35 8.68 -5.08
N SER A 341 29.08 9.98 -5.22
CA SER A 341 29.07 10.94 -4.11
C SER A 341 27.95 10.67 -3.12
N ILE A 342 26.76 10.28 -3.61
CA ILE A 342 25.61 9.87 -2.77
C ILE A 342 26.01 8.63 -1.95
N SER A 343 26.49 7.56 -2.59
CA SER A 343 26.91 6.34 -1.89
C SER A 343 28.03 6.60 -0.88
N GLN A 344 29.01 7.46 -1.22
CA GLN A 344 30.09 7.80 -0.32
C GLN A 344 29.60 8.58 0.90
N ALA A 345 28.64 9.47 0.71
CA ALA A 345 28.05 10.25 1.80
C ALA A 345 27.30 9.36 2.78
N PHE A 346 26.40 8.49 2.26
CA PHE A 346 25.64 7.57 3.11
C PHE A 346 26.51 6.52 3.82
N ALA A 347 27.60 6.04 3.17
CA ALA A 347 28.55 5.13 3.81
C ALA A 347 29.32 5.76 5.00
N GLN A 348 29.32 7.08 5.14
CA GLN A 348 29.94 7.78 6.25
C GLN A 348 29.00 7.94 7.45
N LEU A 349 27.71 7.62 7.30
CA LEU A 349 26.76 7.63 8.42
C LEU A 349 27.13 6.52 9.40
N THR A 350 27.83 6.89 10.45
CA THR A 350 28.21 5.96 11.52
C THR A 350 27.14 5.97 12.61
N ASN A 351 26.58 4.80 12.94
CA ASN A 351 25.69 4.63 14.08
C ASN A 351 26.39 4.86 15.41
N PRO A 352 25.65 5.32 16.44
CA PRO A 352 24.24 5.65 16.49
C PRO A 352 24.00 7.16 16.58
N ILE A 353 23.11 7.65 15.75
CA ILE A 353 22.44 8.91 16.01
C ILE A 353 21.47 8.60 17.14
N GLU A 354 21.57 9.32 18.26
CA GLU A 354 20.69 9.10 19.40
C GLU A 354 19.26 9.58 19.06
N ASP A 355 18.27 8.88 19.59
CA ASP A 355 16.86 9.20 19.41
C ASP A 355 16.49 10.44 20.21
N TYR A 356 16.65 11.59 19.63
CA TYR A 356 16.22 12.86 20.19
C TYR A 356 15.96 13.85 19.07
N SER A 357 14.85 14.53 19.15
CA SER A 357 14.48 15.56 18.20
C SER A 357 14.32 16.91 18.89
N ASP A 358 15.05 17.90 18.43
CA ASP A 358 14.63 19.30 18.51
C ASP A 358 14.33 19.77 17.07
N LEU A 359 13.08 19.62 16.68
CA LEU A 359 12.60 19.94 15.34
C LEU A 359 12.92 21.39 14.93
N PHE A 360 12.86 22.31 15.87
CA PHE A 360 13.16 23.71 15.59
C PHE A 360 14.66 23.93 15.38
N GLU A 361 15.52 23.34 16.21
CA GLU A 361 16.97 23.40 16.05
C GLU A 361 17.41 22.76 14.72
N LEU A 362 16.75 21.66 14.32
CA LEU A 362 17.00 21.01 13.04
C LEU A 362 16.65 21.93 11.86
N LEU A 363 15.48 22.56 11.87
CA LEU A 363 15.05 23.54 10.88
C LEU A 363 15.98 24.77 10.85
N GLU A 364 16.39 25.29 12.02
CA GLU A 364 17.34 26.40 12.12
C GLU A 364 18.68 26.04 11.47
N ASN A 365 19.20 24.84 11.72
CA ASN A 365 20.44 24.37 11.09
C ASN A 365 20.32 24.27 9.57
N GLY A 366 19.20 23.75 9.05
CA GLY A 366 18.94 23.68 7.63
C GLY A 366 18.88 25.05 6.96
N ILE A 367 18.14 25.97 7.53
CA ILE A 367 18.04 27.35 7.03
C ILE A 367 19.43 28.05 7.09
N ASN A 368 20.14 27.94 8.19
CA ASN A 368 21.47 28.53 8.34
C ASN A 368 22.48 27.94 7.36
N PHE A 369 22.40 26.64 7.06
CA PHE A 369 23.25 26.04 6.03
C PHE A 369 23.00 26.70 4.66
N LEU A 370 21.75 26.88 4.25
CA LEU A 370 21.41 27.56 3.00
C LEU A 370 21.91 29.00 2.98
N LEU A 371 21.62 29.78 4.02
CA LEU A 371 22.04 31.19 4.11
C LEU A 371 23.57 31.37 4.08
N ASN A 372 24.33 30.42 4.64
CA ASN A 372 25.78 30.46 4.66
C ASN A 372 26.45 29.94 3.36
N ASN A 373 25.71 29.20 2.52
CA ASN A 373 26.23 28.50 1.36
C ASN A 373 25.59 28.97 0.02
N GLY A 374 25.10 30.21 -0.05
CA GLY A 374 24.69 30.85 -1.29
C GLY A 374 23.24 31.26 -1.38
N GLU A 375 22.46 31.18 -0.30
CA GLU A 375 21.08 31.70 -0.16
C GLU A 375 20.03 31.13 -1.14
N GLU A 376 20.41 30.12 -1.93
CA GLU A 376 19.54 29.45 -2.89
C GLU A 376 19.39 27.98 -2.54
N GLY A 377 18.15 27.46 -2.56
CA GLY A 377 17.86 26.07 -2.35
C GLY A 377 16.51 25.83 -1.70
N GLU A 378 16.17 24.56 -1.54
CA GLU A 378 14.93 24.09 -0.93
C GLU A 378 15.28 23.18 0.26
N ILE A 379 14.37 23.09 1.23
CA ILE A 379 14.49 22.21 2.38
C ILE A 379 13.45 21.10 2.23
N VAL A 380 13.85 19.86 2.48
CA VAL A 380 12.95 18.70 2.60
C VAL A 380 13.12 18.13 3.99
N LEU A 381 12.12 18.30 4.85
CA LEU A 381 12.08 17.74 6.19
C LEU A 381 11.35 16.38 6.14
N VAL A 382 12.00 15.33 6.61
CA VAL A 382 11.43 13.98 6.79
C VAL A 382 11.29 13.78 8.30
N ALA A 383 10.06 13.75 8.83
CA ALA A 383 9.85 13.84 10.28
C ALA A 383 8.75 12.90 10.78
N ASN A 384 9.01 12.28 11.95
CA ASN A 384 8.02 11.49 12.69
C ASN A 384 7.91 11.87 14.16
N SER A 385 8.60 12.92 14.61
CA SER A 385 8.57 13.32 16.01
C SER A 385 7.21 13.88 16.43
N ASP A 386 6.84 13.66 17.67
CA ASP A 386 5.64 14.20 18.32
C ASP A 386 5.94 15.44 19.20
N GLU A 387 7.21 15.79 19.39
CA GLU A 387 7.61 16.94 20.20
C GLU A 387 7.38 18.27 19.48
N ASN A 388 6.25 18.89 19.78
CA ASN A 388 6.00 20.28 19.39
C ASN A 388 5.64 21.15 20.60
N ASN A 389 6.60 21.93 21.07
CA ASN A 389 6.42 22.91 22.16
C ASN A 389 5.93 24.28 21.67
N TRP A 390 5.65 24.45 20.36
CA TRP A 390 5.35 25.73 19.74
C TRP A 390 3.94 25.77 19.19
N SER A 391 3.23 26.90 19.37
CA SER A 391 2.05 27.15 18.56
C SER A 391 2.48 27.38 17.10
N SER A 392 1.67 26.96 16.13
CA SER A 392 1.94 27.18 14.70
C SER A 392 2.29 28.64 14.39
N GLN A 393 1.60 29.61 15.00
CA GLN A 393 1.87 31.02 14.81
C GLN A 393 3.26 31.44 15.26
N GLN A 394 3.73 30.90 16.39
CA GLN A 394 5.04 31.21 16.93
C GLN A 394 6.15 30.58 16.10
N ALA A 395 5.94 29.33 15.63
CA ALA A 395 6.86 28.65 14.77
C ALA A 395 7.02 29.37 13.41
N ILE A 396 5.93 29.76 12.79
CA ILE A 396 5.95 30.55 11.54
C ILE A 396 6.69 31.89 11.75
N ALA A 397 6.42 32.59 12.84
CA ALA A 397 7.11 33.87 13.13
C ALA A 397 8.63 33.67 13.30
N ASN A 398 9.04 32.60 13.96
CA ASN A 398 10.46 32.26 14.16
C ASN A 398 11.12 31.86 12.83
N ILE A 399 10.48 30.98 12.04
CA ILE A 399 10.97 30.58 10.70
C ILE A 399 11.10 31.79 9.78
N ASN A 400 10.09 32.64 9.71
CA ASN A 400 10.15 33.87 8.90
C ASN A 400 11.29 34.81 9.36
N THR A 401 11.59 34.85 10.64
CA THR A 401 12.73 35.61 11.17
C THR A 401 14.05 35.00 10.73
N LEU A 402 14.18 33.69 10.77
CA LEU A 402 15.37 32.95 10.33
C LEU A 402 15.58 33.09 8.82
N LEU A 403 14.53 33.05 8.02
CA LEU A 403 14.60 33.18 6.56
C LEU A 403 15.07 34.57 6.10
N GLN A 404 15.03 35.60 6.93
CA GLN A 404 15.50 36.95 6.66
C GLN A 404 14.93 37.55 5.35
N GLY A 405 13.75 37.11 4.95
CA GLY A 405 13.09 37.54 3.72
C GLY A 405 13.52 36.79 2.46
N GLN A 406 14.36 35.75 2.59
CA GLN A 406 14.69 34.86 1.49
C GLN A 406 13.52 33.93 1.18
N ASN A 407 13.34 33.62 -0.11
CA ASN A 407 12.28 32.70 -0.59
C ASN A 407 12.77 31.26 -0.61
N ILE A 408 12.93 30.66 0.59
CA ILE A 408 13.30 29.25 0.74
C ILE A 408 12.03 28.44 0.96
N LYS A 409 11.76 27.50 0.07
CA LYS A 409 10.65 26.57 0.21
C LYS A 409 11.01 25.46 1.21
N ILE A 410 10.06 25.14 2.09
CA ILE A 410 10.20 24.03 3.06
C ILE A 410 9.13 23.00 2.75
N HIS A 411 9.55 21.87 2.19
CA HIS A 411 8.72 20.68 1.95
C HIS A 411 8.81 19.77 3.14
N ILE A 412 7.71 19.14 3.53
CA ILE A 412 7.67 18.27 4.69
C ILE A 412 7.06 16.92 4.31
N ILE A 413 7.75 15.85 4.66
CA ILE A 413 7.28 14.47 4.59
C ILE A 413 6.96 14.05 6.02
N ASN A 414 5.68 14.09 6.34
CA ASN A 414 5.18 13.64 7.64
C ASN A 414 4.96 12.13 7.60
N TYR A 415 5.69 11.38 8.44
CA TYR A 415 5.48 9.94 8.63
C TYR A 415 5.29 9.58 10.11
N GLN A 416 4.85 10.54 10.90
CA GLN A 416 4.48 10.32 12.27
C GLN A 416 3.35 9.29 12.35
N THR A 417 3.58 8.21 13.11
CA THR A 417 2.52 7.30 13.52
C THR A 417 1.84 7.89 14.75
N GLU A 418 0.51 7.86 14.80
CA GLU A 418 -0.19 8.34 15.98
C GLU A 418 0.15 7.49 17.19
N ASN A 419 0.76 8.11 18.19
CA ASN A 419 0.90 7.51 19.50
C ASN A 419 -0.36 7.79 20.32
N PHE A 420 -1.12 6.74 20.63
CA PHE A 420 -2.21 6.82 21.57
C PHE A 420 -1.66 6.84 22.99
N TYR A 421 -1.73 7.98 23.64
CA TYR A 421 -1.51 8.05 25.08
C TYR A 421 -2.83 7.75 25.78
N TYR A 422 -2.78 6.80 26.71
CA TYR A 422 -3.89 6.35 27.51
C TYR A 422 -3.79 6.94 28.91
N GLU A 423 -4.75 7.73 29.33
CA GLU A 423 -4.86 8.23 30.70
C GLU A 423 -6.24 7.88 31.28
N TRP A 424 -6.27 7.19 32.43
CA TRP A 424 -7.47 6.94 33.18
C TRP A 424 -7.96 8.22 33.84
N VAL A 425 -8.99 8.82 33.30
CA VAL A 425 -9.74 9.89 33.96
C VAL A 425 -11.05 9.35 34.57
N TRP A 426 -11.59 10.05 35.56
CA TRP A 426 -12.73 9.61 36.39
C TRP A 426 -14.01 9.23 35.60
N GLN A 427 -14.07 9.44 34.31
CA GLN A 427 -15.22 9.18 33.42
C GLN A 427 -14.96 8.13 32.33
N GLY A 428 -13.85 7.42 32.36
CA GLY A 428 -13.43 6.47 31.36
C GLY A 428 -12.07 6.84 30.70
N PRO A 429 -11.57 6.02 29.79
CA PRO A 429 -10.34 6.31 29.11
C PRO A 429 -10.49 7.53 28.21
N ASP A 430 -9.62 8.50 28.40
CA ASP A 430 -9.47 9.63 27.47
C ASP A 430 -8.25 9.37 26.59
N PHE A 431 -8.45 9.40 25.26
CA PHE A 431 -7.38 9.17 24.29
C PHE A 431 -6.87 10.53 23.81
N TRP A 432 -5.57 10.74 23.97
CA TRP A 432 -4.89 11.93 23.48
C TRP A 432 -4.01 11.53 22.30
N THR A 433 -4.18 12.19 21.17
CA THR A 433 -3.25 12.10 20.05
C THR A 433 -2.47 13.38 19.94
N TYR A 434 -1.13 13.28 19.92
CA TYR A 434 -0.27 14.39 19.54
C TYR A 434 0.13 14.21 18.08
N ASN A 435 -0.14 15.20 17.28
CA ASN A 435 0.21 15.21 15.88
C ASN A 435 0.73 16.60 15.49
N ASN A 436 1.90 16.64 14.86
CA ASN A 436 2.49 17.86 14.33
C ASN A 436 1.92 18.27 12.95
N ALA A 437 0.97 17.53 12.39
CA ALA A 437 0.50 17.72 11.02
C ALA A 437 -0.01 19.14 10.73
N GLN A 438 -0.75 19.75 11.67
CA GLN A 438 -1.18 21.14 11.51
C GLN A 438 0.01 22.12 11.50
N PHE A 439 0.99 21.88 12.33
CA PHE A 439 2.24 22.66 12.36
C PHE A 439 3.00 22.52 11.04
N TYR A 440 3.14 21.31 10.53
CA TYR A 440 3.78 21.04 9.23
C TYR A 440 3.03 21.69 8.06
N HIS A 441 1.69 21.59 8.08
CA HIS A 441 0.85 22.26 7.08
C HIS A 441 1.06 23.76 7.07
N ASP A 442 1.06 24.38 8.23
CA ASP A 442 1.18 25.84 8.35
C ASP A 442 2.57 26.34 7.90
N ILE A 443 3.63 25.57 8.18
CA ILE A 443 4.99 25.86 7.71
C ILE A 443 5.05 25.79 6.18
N THR A 444 4.58 24.67 5.60
CA THR A 444 4.62 24.47 4.15
C THR A 444 3.82 25.56 3.43
N LEU A 445 2.64 25.89 3.95
CA LEU A 445 1.80 26.95 3.39
C LEU A 445 2.51 28.32 3.46
N SER A 446 3.18 28.63 4.58
CA SER A 446 3.84 29.94 4.76
C SER A 446 5.10 30.11 3.92
N THR A 447 5.77 29.01 3.56
CA THR A 447 7.03 29.02 2.79
C THR A 447 6.83 28.64 1.32
N GLY A 448 5.61 28.28 0.91
CA GLY A 448 5.31 27.82 -0.46
C GLY A 448 5.85 26.43 -0.77
N GLY A 449 6.12 25.62 0.25
CA GLY A 449 6.46 24.21 0.12
C GLY A 449 5.23 23.30 0.03
N ASN A 450 5.46 21.98 -0.01
CA ASN A 450 4.41 20.95 -0.05
C ASN A 450 4.47 20.07 1.19
N LEU A 451 3.30 19.66 1.68
CA LEU A 451 3.17 18.61 2.70
C LEU A 451 2.87 17.27 2.02
N TYR A 452 3.70 16.27 2.32
CA TYR A 452 3.51 14.89 1.90
C TYR A 452 3.19 14.05 3.15
N GLY A 453 2.16 13.25 3.09
CA GLY A 453 1.50 12.71 4.27
C GLY A 453 0.40 13.67 4.71
N SER A 454 -0.83 13.14 4.84
CA SER A 454 -2.01 14.00 5.10
C SER A 454 -1.99 14.58 6.50
N LEU A 455 -2.84 15.59 6.74
CA LEU A 455 -3.21 16.03 8.09
C LEU A 455 -3.80 14.91 8.93
N GLU A 456 -4.28 13.86 8.28
CA GLU A 456 -5.03 12.75 8.86
C GLU A 456 -4.16 11.48 9.04
N GLY A 457 -2.86 11.53 8.73
CA GLY A 457 -1.93 10.42 8.92
C GLY A 457 -0.82 10.36 7.88
N ALA A 458 0.21 9.58 8.19
CA ALA A 458 1.41 9.52 7.38
C ALA A 458 1.19 8.89 5.99
N GLY A 459 0.13 8.11 5.81
CA GLY A 459 -0.01 7.33 4.59
C GLY A 459 1.18 6.40 4.34
N ASN A 460 1.48 6.08 3.10
CA ASN A 460 2.67 5.33 2.74
C ASN A 460 3.89 6.27 2.68
N VAL A 461 4.77 6.19 3.69
CA VAL A 461 5.97 7.06 3.79
C VAL A 461 6.89 6.94 2.58
N TRP A 462 7.03 5.76 2.04
CA TRP A 462 7.91 5.48 0.89
C TRP A 462 7.41 6.20 -0.36
N ALA A 463 6.09 6.13 -0.60
CA ALA A 463 5.44 6.91 -1.66
C ALA A 463 5.62 8.42 -1.44
N ASN A 464 5.46 8.89 -0.22
CA ASN A 464 5.63 10.30 0.12
C ASN A 464 7.05 10.81 -0.13
N ILE A 465 8.08 10.02 0.24
CA ILE A 465 9.48 10.33 -0.06
C ILE A 465 9.71 10.37 -1.58
N SER A 466 9.26 9.35 -2.32
CA SER A 466 9.41 9.30 -3.78
C SER A 466 8.71 10.49 -4.45
N ASN A 467 7.48 10.82 -4.05
CA ASN A 467 6.74 11.96 -4.56
C ASN A 467 7.41 13.30 -4.26
N ALA A 468 7.95 13.46 -3.06
CA ALA A 468 8.68 14.67 -2.68
C ALA A 468 9.92 14.87 -3.56
N LEU A 469 10.76 13.84 -3.71
CA LEU A 469 11.97 13.95 -4.51
C LEU A 469 11.66 14.12 -6.01
N SER A 470 10.64 13.45 -6.54
CA SER A 470 10.21 13.65 -7.92
C SER A 470 9.71 15.08 -8.16
N SER A 471 9.00 15.67 -7.20
CA SER A 471 8.50 17.04 -7.31
C SER A 471 9.61 18.10 -7.32
N LEU A 472 10.74 17.84 -6.65
CA LEU A 472 11.91 18.71 -6.68
C LEU A 472 12.50 18.85 -8.10
N LYS A 473 12.33 17.82 -8.93
CA LYS A 473 12.81 17.81 -10.32
C LYS A 473 11.78 18.37 -11.30
N SER A 474 10.60 18.74 -10.80
CA SER A 474 9.57 19.33 -11.65
C SER A 474 10.07 20.65 -12.24
N VAL A 475 9.73 20.85 -13.49
CA VAL A 475 9.98 22.11 -14.21
C VAL A 475 8.68 22.90 -14.18
N ASP A 476 8.76 24.16 -13.78
CA ASP A 476 7.60 25.03 -13.88
C ASP A 476 7.32 25.34 -15.35
N TYR A 477 6.28 24.73 -15.89
CA TYR A 477 5.77 25.06 -17.21
C TYR A 477 4.26 25.01 -17.22
N ASP A 478 3.66 25.95 -17.95
CA ASP A 478 2.24 25.93 -18.21
C ASP A 478 1.97 24.86 -19.26
N PHE A 479 1.11 23.90 -18.91
CA PHE A 479 0.70 22.83 -19.81
C PHE A 479 -0.81 22.71 -19.80
N ASP A 480 -1.37 22.62 -20.98
CA ASP A 480 -2.79 22.32 -21.17
C ASP A 480 -2.96 21.17 -22.17
N MET A 481 -3.89 20.27 -21.89
CA MET A 481 -4.21 19.14 -22.72
C MET A 481 -5.73 19.08 -22.96
N TYR A 482 -6.09 19.05 -24.21
CA TYR A 482 -7.45 18.86 -24.66
C TYR A 482 -7.55 17.54 -25.42
N THR A 483 -8.58 16.75 -25.14
CA THR A 483 -8.84 15.49 -25.83
C THR A 483 -10.14 15.61 -26.61
N SER A 484 -10.16 15.02 -27.79
CA SER A 484 -11.34 14.97 -28.65
C SER A 484 -11.37 13.67 -29.46
N LEU A 485 -12.37 13.53 -30.30
CA LEU A 485 -12.46 12.48 -31.30
C LEU A 485 -12.74 13.11 -32.65
N THR A 486 -12.19 12.55 -33.72
CA THR A 486 -12.44 13.04 -35.09
C THR A 486 -13.93 13.13 -35.42
N ASN A 487 -14.74 12.20 -34.89
CA ASN A 487 -16.19 12.20 -35.08
C ASN A 487 -16.94 12.26 -33.74
N GLY A 488 -16.53 13.14 -32.86
CA GLY A 488 -17.13 13.24 -31.54
C GLY A 488 -16.45 14.22 -30.63
N PHE A 489 -16.64 14.05 -29.34
CA PHE A 489 -16.05 14.91 -28.31
C PHE A 489 -15.90 14.17 -26.99
N THR A 490 -15.01 14.63 -26.13
CA THR A 490 -14.85 14.17 -24.75
C THR A 490 -15.55 15.12 -23.79
N LEU A 491 -15.99 14.60 -22.65
CA LEU A 491 -16.70 15.38 -21.62
C LEU A 491 -16.40 14.83 -20.22
N ASN A 492 -16.69 15.68 -19.21
CA ASN A 492 -16.54 15.31 -17.80
C ASN A 492 -15.17 14.69 -17.52
N ARG A 493 -14.13 15.45 -17.84
CA ARG A 493 -12.73 15.05 -17.76
C ARG A 493 -12.19 15.31 -16.38
N PHE A 494 -11.44 14.35 -15.86
CA PHE A 494 -10.67 14.47 -14.63
C PHE A 494 -9.19 14.28 -14.95
N HIS A 495 -8.34 15.09 -14.34
CA HIS A 495 -6.90 14.92 -14.40
C HIS A 495 -6.43 14.34 -13.07
N GLN A 496 -5.68 13.26 -13.11
CA GLN A 496 -5.09 12.66 -11.91
C GLN A 496 -3.93 13.54 -11.38
N THR A 497 -3.27 14.25 -12.28
CA THR A 497 -2.29 15.30 -11.96
C THR A 497 -2.89 16.66 -12.25
N TYR A 498 -2.81 17.61 -11.30
CA TYR A 498 -3.35 18.95 -11.48
C TYR A 498 -2.63 19.68 -12.64
N LEU A 499 -3.41 20.20 -13.61
CA LEU A 499 -2.91 21.09 -14.65
C LEU A 499 -2.47 22.42 -14.00
N GLY A 500 -1.34 22.98 -14.44
CA GLY A 500 -0.83 24.27 -13.95
C GLY A 500 0.08 24.20 -12.72
N GLN A 501 0.43 23.02 -12.21
CA GLN A 501 1.49 22.83 -11.22
C GLN A 501 2.81 22.43 -11.90
N SER A 502 3.92 22.68 -11.20
CA SER A 502 5.24 22.21 -11.61
C SER A 502 5.22 20.72 -11.96
N ARG A 503 5.78 20.35 -13.10
CA ARG A 503 5.74 18.98 -13.60
C ARG A 503 7.13 18.41 -13.79
N ASN A 504 7.27 17.13 -13.51
CA ASN A 504 8.41 16.35 -13.93
C ASN A 504 8.21 15.94 -15.41
N VAL A 505 9.15 16.26 -16.26
CA VAL A 505 9.10 15.96 -17.71
C VAL A 505 9.01 14.46 -18.03
N ASN A 506 9.41 13.58 -17.11
CA ASN A 506 9.29 12.14 -17.25
C ASN A 506 7.97 11.57 -16.69
N GLN A 507 7.07 12.43 -16.20
CA GLN A 507 5.77 11.99 -15.71
C GLN A 507 4.70 12.25 -16.77
N PRO A 508 3.98 11.23 -17.22
CA PRO A 508 2.88 11.38 -18.14
C PRO A 508 1.73 12.17 -17.50
N ILE A 509 0.95 12.78 -18.36
CA ILE A 509 -0.31 13.43 -18.00
C ILE A 509 -1.40 12.42 -18.12
N LEU A 510 -2.13 12.21 -17.01
CA LEU A 510 -3.22 11.24 -16.95
C LEU A 510 -4.55 11.95 -16.97
N GLN A 511 -5.42 11.55 -17.88
CA GLN A 511 -6.77 12.06 -18.00
C GLN A 511 -7.77 10.92 -18.08
N ILE A 512 -8.88 11.08 -17.38
CA ILE A 512 -10.01 10.15 -17.34
C ILE A 512 -11.25 10.93 -17.77
N GLY A 513 -12.09 10.38 -18.62
CA GLY A 513 -13.28 11.08 -19.06
C GLY A 513 -14.32 10.18 -19.70
N LYS A 514 -15.43 10.81 -20.08
CA LYS A 514 -16.44 10.22 -20.97
C LYS A 514 -16.26 10.73 -22.38
N TYR A 515 -16.78 9.98 -23.36
CA TYR A 515 -16.79 10.42 -24.75
C TYR A 515 -18.11 10.10 -25.45
N VAL A 516 -18.37 10.83 -26.52
CA VAL A 516 -19.51 10.61 -27.43
C VAL A 516 -18.97 10.66 -28.84
N GLY A 517 -19.33 9.67 -29.65
CA GLY A 517 -18.88 9.59 -31.04
C GLY A 517 -18.06 8.34 -31.31
N SER A 518 -17.16 8.41 -32.27
CA SER A 518 -16.29 7.33 -32.68
C SER A 518 -14.86 7.81 -32.95
N PHE A 519 -13.92 6.92 -32.73
CA PHE A 519 -12.49 7.13 -32.95
C PHE A 519 -12.17 7.44 -34.43
N PRO A 520 -11.00 8.02 -34.78
CA PRO A 520 -9.79 8.16 -33.96
C PRO A 520 -9.91 9.11 -32.76
N PHE A 521 -9.00 8.95 -31.81
CA PHE A 521 -8.85 9.81 -30.64
C PHE A 521 -7.79 10.88 -30.93
N GLU A 522 -8.03 12.12 -30.54
CA GLU A 522 -7.13 13.25 -30.77
C GLU A 522 -6.71 13.88 -29.45
N ILE A 523 -5.43 14.13 -29.31
CA ILE A 523 -4.84 14.88 -28.20
C ILE A 523 -4.26 16.19 -28.74
N GLU A 524 -4.85 17.31 -28.36
CA GLU A 524 -4.27 18.64 -28.58
C GLU A 524 -3.59 19.08 -27.29
N TYR A 525 -2.34 19.50 -27.37
CA TYR A 525 -1.65 20.01 -26.21
C TYR A 525 -0.91 21.31 -26.49
N SER A 526 -0.82 22.13 -25.45
CA SER A 526 -0.01 23.33 -25.46
C SER A 526 0.91 23.36 -24.25
N ALA A 527 2.13 23.82 -24.45
CA ALA A 527 3.11 24.02 -23.39
C ALA A 527 3.82 25.36 -23.53
N SER A 528 4.05 26.03 -22.41
CA SER A 528 4.86 27.25 -22.38
C SER A 528 6.03 27.04 -21.41
N ILE A 529 7.26 27.00 -21.96
CA ILE A 529 8.49 26.76 -21.22
C ILE A 529 9.45 27.91 -21.54
N ASP A 530 9.90 28.63 -20.53
CA ASP A 530 10.83 29.77 -20.67
C ASP A 530 10.42 30.78 -21.76
N GLY A 531 9.10 30.99 -21.91
CA GLY A 531 8.53 31.90 -22.92
C GLY A 531 8.44 31.33 -24.34
N ASN A 532 8.81 30.10 -24.55
CA ASN A 532 8.59 29.35 -25.78
C ASN A 532 7.24 28.63 -25.71
N PHE A 533 6.38 28.88 -26.69
CA PHE A 533 5.07 28.25 -26.78
C PHE A 533 5.08 27.13 -27.81
N ILE A 534 4.61 25.95 -27.40
CA ILE A 534 4.43 24.78 -28.24
C ILE A 534 2.95 24.46 -28.31
N PHE A 535 2.46 24.14 -29.51
CA PHE A 535 1.08 23.66 -29.70
C PHE A 535 1.14 22.56 -30.75
N GLU A 536 0.65 21.38 -30.41
CA GLU A 536 0.60 20.24 -31.31
C GLU A 536 -0.70 19.45 -31.15
N THR A 537 -1.01 18.68 -32.21
CA THR A 537 -2.13 17.73 -32.24
C THR A 537 -1.60 16.36 -32.64
N VAL A 538 -1.94 15.35 -31.86
CA VAL A 538 -1.58 13.95 -32.14
C VAL A 538 -2.84 13.13 -32.28
N GLU A 539 -2.96 12.36 -33.36
CA GLU A 539 -4.05 11.42 -33.60
C GLU A 539 -3.64 10.02 -33.14
N VAL A 540 -4.50 9.37 -32.35
CA VAL A 540 -4.35 7.98 -31.93
C VAL A 540 -5.31 7.11 -32.76
N PRO A 541 -4.80 6.31 -33.69
CA PRO A 541 -5.64 5.47 -34.54
C PRO A 541 -6.31 4.36 -33.76
N VAL A 542 -7.43 3.86 -34.27
CA VAL A 542 -8.31 2.87 -33.60
C VAL A 542 -7.57 1.59 -33.16
N ASP A 543 -6.61 1.15 -33.95
CA ASP A 543 -5.82 -0.07 -33.70
C ASP A 543 -4.79 0.08 -32.56
N GLN A 544 -4.55 1.30 -32.10
CA GLN A 544 -3.69 1.59 -30.93
C GLN A 544 -4.48 1.87 -29.65
N ILE A 545 -5.80 1.80 -29.72
CA ILE A 545 -6.65 2.02 -28.54
C ILE A 545 -6.93 0.68 -27.88
N MET A 546 -6.65 0.59 -26.59
CA MET A 546 -6.86 -0.62 -25.81
C MET A 546 -8.31 -0.74 -25.36
N GLU A 547 -8.83 -1.96 -25.32
CA GLU A 547 -10.10 -2.21 -24.66
C GLU A 547 -9.89 -2.31 -23.15
N GLY A 548 -10.72 -1.60 -22.40
CA GLY A 548 -10.79 -1.66 -20.94
C GLY A 548 -11.89 -2.61 -20.49
N ASP A 549 -11.84 -3.00 -19.24
CA ASP A 549 -12.91 -3.75 -18.59
C ASP A 549 -13.92 -2.84 -17.86
N SER A 550 -14.87 -3.46 -17.14
CA SER A 550 -15.94 -2.75 -16.44
C SER A 550 -15.44 -1.78 -15.37
N VAL A 551 -14.26 -2.02 -14.82
CA VAL A 551 -13.64 -1.21 -13.74
C VAL A 551 -13.34 0.24 -14.18
N ASN A 552 -13.24 0.49 -15.50
CA ASN A 552 -13.15 1.85 -16.04
C ASN A 552 -14.36 2.73 -15.65
N ARG A 553 -15.51 2.10 -15.42
CA ARG A 553 -16.72 2.79 -14.95
C ARG A 553 -16.54 3.23 -13.50
N GLU A 554 -16.11 2.36 -12.61
CA GLU A 554 -15.88 2.65 -11.19
C GLU A 554 -14.79 3.71 -11.02
N ILE A 555 -13.75 3.71 -11.86
CA ILE A 555 -12.71 4.74 -11.85
C ILE A 555 -13.33 6.13 -12.13
N TRP A 556 -14.12 6.25 -13.17
CA TRP A 556 -14.72 7.52 -13.52
C TRP A 556 -15.72 7.99 -12.45
N PHE A 557 -16.58 7.09 -11.96
CA PHE A 557 -17.55 7.40 -10.92
C PHE A 557 -16.91 7.73 -9.58
N GLY A 558 -15.80 7.10 -9.24
CA GLY A 558 -15.00 7.44 -8.07
C GLY A 558 -14.51 8.90 -8.10
N HIS A 559 -14.01 9.36 -9.25
CA HIS A 559 -13.66 10.77 -9.43
C HIS A 559 -14.88 11.69 -9.36
N HIS A 560 -15.97 11.30 -10.01
CA HIS A 560 -17.20 12.09 -10.03
C HIS A 560 -17.81 12.26 -8.64
N LEU A 561 -17.92 11.17 -7.89
CA LEU A 561 -18.43 11.19 -6.52
C LEU A 561 -17.55 12.03 -5.59
N ARG A 562 -16.22 11.93 -5.69
CA ARG A 562 -15.31 12.77 -4.93
C ARG A 562 -15.49 14.26 -5.25
N ASN A 563 -15.65 14.61 -6.52
CA ASN A 563 -15.94 15.98 -6.91
C ASN A 563 -17.30 16.47 -6.36
N LEU A 564 -18.33 15.61 -6.38
CA LEU A 564 -19.62 15.90 -5.75
C LEU A 564 -19.47 16.12 -4.25
N GLN A 565 -18.72 15.26 -3.52
CA GLN A 565 -18.49 15.41 -2.09
C GLN A 565 -17.82 16.74 -1.74
N SER A 566 -16.86 17.21 -2.55
CA SER A 566 -16.17 18.50 -2.33
C SER A 566 -17.05 19.72 -2.61
N THR A 567 -18.11 19.58 -3.41
CA THR A 567 -18.97 20.68 -3.87
C THR A 567 -20.39 20.60 -3.31
N ALA A 568 -20.79 19.49 -2.68
CA ALA A 568 -22.13 19.27 -2.20
C ALA A 568 -22.57 20.28 -1.14
N ALA A 569 -23.72 20.92 -1.36
CA ALA A 569 -24.33 21.84 -0.42
C ALA A 569 -25.70 21.29 0.05
N GLY A 570 -25.81 21.03 1.37
CA GLY A 570 -27.07 20.66 2.00
C GLY A 570 -27.54 19.22 1.75
N VAL A 571 -28.71 18.89 2.30
CA VAL A 571 -29.25 17.52 2.34
C VAL A 571 -29.49 16.94 0.95
N SER A 572 -29.90 17.74 -0.04
CA SER A 572 -30.16 17.23 -1.40
C SER A 572 -28.89 16.77 -2.12
N GLY A 573 -27.77 17.45 -1.90
CA GLY A 573 -26.48 17.04 -2.49
C GLY A 573 -25.96 15.74 -1.85
N ILE A 574 -26.13 15.58 -0.55
CA ILE A 574 -25.77 14.32 0.15
C ILE A 574 -26.62 13.15 -0.37
N GLN A 575 -27.92 13.36 -0.58
CA GLN A 575 -28.80 12.30 -1.11
C GLN A 575 -28.40 11.87 -2.52
N GLU A 576 -28.02 12.80 -3.39
CA GLU A 576 -27.50 12.51 -4.73
C GLU A 576 -26.23 11.67 -4.68
N ILE A 577 -25.31 11.98 -3.75
CA ILE A 577 -24.10 11.19 -3.54
C ILE A 577 -24.44 9.77 -3.08
N ILE A 578 -25.35 9.61 -2.12
CA ILE A 578 -25.78 8.30 -1.62
C ILE A 578 -26.40 7.47 -2.75
N ASP A 579 -27.36 8.05 -3.49
CA ASP A 579 -28.06 7.33 -4.55
C ASP A 579 -27.08 6.86 -5.63
N LEU A 580 -26.17 7.74 -6.06
CA LEU A 580 -25.17 7.43 -7.07
C LEU A 580 -24.11 6.42 -6.55
N SER A 581 -23.70 6.55 -5.30
CA SER A 581 -22.77 5.61 -4.64
C SER A 581 -23.36 4.19 -4.60
N ILE A 582 -24.65 4.06 -4.29
CA ILE A 582 -25.35 2.77 -4.27
C ILE A 582 -25.50 2.21 -5.69
N GLU A 583 -25.91 3.05 -6.64
CA GLU A 583 -26.09 2.62 -8.04
C GLU A 583 -24.80 2.11 -8.66
N GLU A 584 -23.68 2.80 -8.43
CA GLU A 584 -22.38 2.54 -9.04
C GLU A 584 -21.45 1.66 -8.18
N ARG A 585 -21.92 1.26 -6.99
CA ARG A 585 -21.17 0.44 -6.02
C ARG A 585 -19.80 1.04 -5.64
N VAL A 586 -19.71 2.34 -5.49
CA VAL A 586 -18.48 3.05 -5.11
C VAL A 586 -18.66 3.63 -3.70
N LEU A 587 -17.81 3.21 -2.77
CA LEU A 587 -17.87 3.64 -1.37
C LEU A 587 -17.59 5.15 -1.22
N THR A 588 -18.39 5.82 -0.42
CA THR A 588 -18.26 7.25 -0.08
C THR A 588 -18.30 7.44 1.45
N ASP A 589 -18.15 8.68 1.91
CA ASP A 589 -18.27 9.01 3.35
C ASP A 589 -19.71 8.79 3.89
N TYR A 590 -20.70 8.64 3.00
CA TYR A 590 -22.12 8.51 3.34
C TYR A 590 -22.67 7.11 3.14
N THR A 591 -21.85 6.16 2.69
CA THR A 591 -22.28 4.79 2.40
C THR A 591 -21.39 3.76 3.07
N ALA A 592 -21.89 2.53 3.16
CA ALA A 592 -21.15 1.40 3.72
C ALA A 592 -21.49 0.12 2.96
N PHE A 593 -20.51 -0.77 2.81
CA PHE A 593 -20.75 -2.14 2.40
C PHE A 593 -21.19 -2.97 3.59
N LEU A 594 -22.28 -3.70 3.45
CA LEU A 594 -22.85 -4.56 4.47
C LEU A 594 -23.05 -5.96 3.91
N ALA A 595 -22.33 -6.96 4.43
CA ALA A 595 -22.61 -8.36 4.17
C ALA A 595 -23.44 -8.94 5.34
N LEU A 596 -24.46 -9.71 5.01
CA LEU A 596 -25.35 -10.38 5.95
C LEU A 596 -25.24 -11.89 5.77
N ASP A 597 -25.69 -12.66 6.75
CA ASP A 597 -25.83 -14.10 6.61
C ASP A 597 -27.03 -14.48 5.70
N LEU A 598 -27.04 -15.73 5.25
CA LEU A 598 -28.10 -16.26 4.38
C LEU A 598 -29.48 -16.23 5.06
N GLU A 599 -29.55 -16.36 6.38
CA GLU A 599 -30.82 -16.32 7.14
C GLU A 599 -31.40 -14.90 7.18
N ASN A 600 -30.58 -13.87 7.03
CA ASN A 600 -30.98 -12.46 6.97
C ASN A 600 -31.16 -11.94 5.53
N GLY A 601 -31.17 -12.84 4.54
CA GLY A 601 -31.56 -12.52 3.18
C GLY A 601 -30.40 -12.27 2.20
N ALA A 602 -29.16 -12.54 2.62
CA ALA A 602 -28.05 -12.55 1.67
C ALA A 602 -28.17 -13.74 0.71
N GLU A 603 -27.59 -13.59 -0.47
CA GLU A 603 -27.46 -14.68 -1.45
C GLU A 603 -25.99 -15.08 -1.60
N PRO A 604 -25.68 -16.37 -1.75
CA PRO A 604 -24.31 -16.80 -2.07
C PRO A 604 -23.83 -16.15 -3.37
N CYS A 605 -22.63 -15.61 -3.34
CA CYS A 605 -22.00 -15.08 -4.54
C CYS A 605 -21.48 -16.23 -5.40
N LEU A 606 -22.11 -16.47 -6.55
CA LEU A 606 -21.73 -17.54 -7.48
C LEU A 606 -20.52 -17.18 -8.37
N GLU A 607 -20.15 -15.91 -8.41
CA GLU A 607 -19.04 -15.37 -9.20
C GLU A 607 -17.81 -15.07 -8.34
N CYS A 608 -17.91 -15.30 -7.03
CA CYS A 608 -16.81 -15.08 -6.10
C CYS A 608 -16.03 -16.37 -5.92
N TRP A 609 -14.76 -16.35 -6.25
CA TRP A 609 -13.90 -17.51 -6.18
C TRP A 609 -12.74 -17.27 -5.22
N GLU A 610 -12.32 -18.33 -4.54
CA GLU A 610 -11.10 -18.39 -3.79
C GLU A 610 -9.97 -18.94 -4.67
N PHE A 611 -8.75 -18.50 -4.41
CA PHE A 611 -7.56 -19.11 -5.02
C PHE A 611 -7.31 -20.46 -4.34
N ASP A 612 -6.85 -21.45 -5.11
CA ASP A 612 -6.36 -22.70 -4.53
C ASP A 612 -5.15 -22.42 -3.61
N GLU A 613 -4.99 -23.26 -2.59
CA GLU A 613 -3.78 -23.20 -1.76
C GLU A 613 -2.57 -23.63 -2.59
N TRP A 614 -1.74 -22.64 -2.99
CA TRP A 614 -0.50 -22.88 -3.70
C TRP A 614 0.66 -22.93 -2.72
N ILE A 615 1.42 -24.01 -2.75
CA ILE A 615 2.69 -24.08 -2.03
C ILE A 615 3.78 -23.53 -2.95
N VAL A 616 4.02 -22.21 -2.87
CA VAL A 616 5.16 -21.58 -3.54
C VAL A 616 6.38 -21.73 -2.63
N PHE A 617 7.37 -22.47 -3.10
CA PHE A 617 8.60 -22.70 -2.35
C PHE A 617 9.57 -21.54 -2.57
N SER A 618 9.71 -20.66 -1.57
CA SER A 618 10.89 -19.80 -1.44
C SER A 618 12.05 -20.63 -0.91
N THR A 619 13.20 -20.60 -1.57
CA THR A 619 14.39 -21.36 -1.16
C THR A 619 15.09 -20.76 0.07
N ASP A 620 14.72 -19.55 0.50
CA ASP A 620 15.37 -18.84 1.61
C ASP A 620 14.64 -18.94 2.95
N ASP A 621 13.31 -19.12 2.97
CA ASP A 621 12.54 -19.22 4.21
C ASP A 621 12.79 -20.48 5.05
N LEU A 622 13.52 -21.44 4.49
CA LEU A 622 13.76 -22.74 5.11
C LEU A 622 15.15 -22.87 5.78
N LYS A 623 15.90 -21.77 5.89
CA LYS A 623 17.32 -21.89 6.35
C LYS A 623 17.51 -21.99 7.86
N ASP A 624 16.60 -21.54 8.69
CA ASP A 624 16.98 -21.30 10.10
C ASP A 624 16.20 -22.04 11.21
N GLU A 625 15.08 -22.72 10.97
CA GLU A 625 14.32 -23.32 12.09
C GLU A 625 14.39 -24.85 12.20
N LEU A 626 14.70 -25.56 11.13
CA LEU A 626 14.84 -27.02 11.18
C LEU A 626 16.30 -27.47 11.12
N ASN A 627 16.83 -27.94 12.23
CA ASN A 627 18.14 -28.58 12.27
C ASN A 627 18.12 -29.98 11.60
N VAL A 628 17.59 -30.03 10.35
CA VAL A 628 17.48 -31.21 9.52
C VAL A 628 18.54 -31.14 8.42
N LYS A 629 19.47 -32.07 8.40
CA LYS A 629 20.40 -32.23 7.27
C LYS A 629 19.80 -33.20 6.26
N ILE A 630 19.58 -32.71 5.01
CA ILE A 630 19.11 -33.54 3.90
C ILE A 630 20.22 -33.62 2.85
N LEU A 631 20.57 -34.85 2.45
CA LEU A 631 21.51 -35.11 1.38
C LEU A 631 20.89 -36.04 0.34
N ALA A 632 20.90 -35.62 -0.92
CA ALA A 632 20.36 -36.38 -2.05
C ALA A 632 21.50 -36.76 -3.01
N PHE A 633 21.73 -38.06 -3.24
CA PHE A 633 22.78 -38.51 -4.14
C PHE A 633 22.40 -39.83 -4.84
N PRO A 634 22.70 -40.01 -6.15
CA PRO A 634 23.16 -38.95 -7.05
C PRO A 634 22.08 -37.91 -7.35
N ASN A 635 22.45 -36.64 -7.55
CA ASN A 635 21.57 -35.59 -7.98
C ASN A 635 22.38 -34.63 -8.90
N PRO A 636 22.13 -34.58 -10.19
CA PRO A 636 21.05 -35.24 -10.97
C PRO A 636 21.11 -36.78 -10.96
N PHE A 637 19.95 -37.42 -11.19
CA PHE A 637 19.84 -38.88 -11.22
C PHE A 637 19.03 -39.34 -12.47
N THR A 638 19.26 -40.61 -12.88
CA THR A 638 18.58 -41.24 -14.02
C THR A 638 17.54 -42.25 -13.60
N ASP A 639 17.91 -43.15 -12.69
CA ASP A 639 17.07 -44.28 -12.26
C ASP A 639 16.52 -44.10 -10.86
N GLN A 640 17.36 -43.69 -9.94
CA GLN A 640 16.97 -43.45 -8.54
C GLN A 640 17.92 -42.45 -7.87
N VAL A 641 17.36 -41.72 -6.92
CA VAL A 641 18.11 -40.87 -5.98
C VAL A 641 17.90 -41.37 -4.56
N LYS A 642 18.99 -41.52 -3.82
CA LYS A 642 18.97 -41.87 -2.41
C LYS A 642 19.02 -40.56 -1.62
N VAL A 643 18.04 -40.38 -0.77
CA VAL A 643 17.95 -39.23 0.12
C VAL A 643 18.19 -39.68 1.54
N SER A 644 19.14 -39.08 2.18
CA SER A 644 19.44 -39.32 3.57
C SER A 644 19.17 -38.05 4.36
N PHE A 645 18.43 -38.17 5.45
CA PHE A 645 18.11 -37.05 6.33
C PHE A 645 18.26 -37.44 7.80
N GLU A 646 18.57 -36.45 8.62
CA GLU A 646 18.75 -36.60 10.05
C GLU A 646 17.88 -35.57 10.75
N LEU A 647 16.88 -35.99 11.50
CA LEU A 647 16.02 -35.15 12.31
C LEU A 647 16.74 -34.88 13.64
N GLY A 648 16.81 -33.60 14.04
CA GLY A 648 17.44 -33.16 15.28
C GLY A 648 16.70 -33.67 16.54
N GLU A 649 17.29 -33.47 17.71
CA GLU A 649 16.63 -33.81 18.98
C GLU A 649 15.38 -32.96 19.20
N GLY A 650 14.26 -33.61 19.54
CA GLY A 650 13.00 -32.93 19.92
C GLY A 650 11.93 -32.89 18.84
N PHE A 651 12.12 -33.58 17.72
CA PHE A 651 11.05 -33.75 16.70
C PHE A 651 10.21 -34.98 16.96
N SER A 652 8.88 -34.87 16.73
CA SER A 652 8.00 -36.02 16.70
C SER A 652 8.02 -36.65 15.32
N ILE A 653 8.48 -37.91 15.24
CA ILE A 653 8.53 -38.66 13.98
C ILE A 653 7.13 -39.11 13.56
N ASP A 654 6.22 -39.26 14.50
CA ASP A 654 4.84 -39.69 14.26
C ASP A 654 4.02 -38.62 13.48
N GLU A 655 4.52 -37.39 13.36
CA GLU A 655 3.91 -36.28 12.64
C GLU A 655 4.78 -35.78 11.46
N ALA A 656 5.80 -36.56 11.07
CA ALA A 656 6.68 -36.19 9.98
C ALA A 656 6.24 -36.82 8.66
N GLU A 657 6.12 -35.98 7.61
CA GLU A 657 5.69 -36.38 6.26
C GLU A 657 6.76 -36.01 5.23
N LEU A 658 7.00 -36.88 4.25
CA LEU A 658 7.83 -36.62 3.09
C LEU A 658 6.93 -36.48 1.87
N SER A 659 6.99 -35.38 1.19
CA SER A 659 6.25 -35.13 -0.05
C SER A 659 7.18 -34.78 -1.20
N ILE A 660 6.86 -35.19 -2.43
CA ILE A 660 7.54 -34.80 -3.66
C ILE A 660 6.58 -34.02 -4.54
N PHE A 661 7.05 -32.90 -5.03
CA PHE A 661 6.35 -32.00 -5.91
C PHE A 661 7.07 -31.85 -7.25
N ASP A 662 6.35 -31.61 -8.33
CA ASP A 662 6.96 -31.21 -9.59
C ASP A 662 7.34 -29.72 -9.57
N ALA A 663 7.90 -29.24 -10.68
CA ALA A 663 8.32 -27.83 -10.83
C ALA A 663 7.16 -26.82 -10.76
N PHE A 664 5.91 -27.31 -10.80
CA PHE A 664 4.70 -26.51 -10.76
C PHE A 664 3.98 -26.62 -9.39
N GLY A 665 4.60 -27.23 -8.39
CA GLY A 665 4.03 -27.38 -7.04
C GLY A 665 3.00 -28.51 -6.91
N LYS A 666 2.71 -29.26 -7.98
CA LYS A 666 1.79 -30.38 -7.90
C LYS A 666 2.38 -31.52 -7.10
N ASN A 667 1.66 -31.99 -6.09
CA ASN A 667 2.07 -33.16 -5.30
C ASN A 667 2.10 -34.42 -6.17
N ILE A 668 3.25 -35.06 -6.22
CA ILE A 668 3.54 -36.27 -7.01
C ILE A 668 3.50 -37.54 -6.15
N LEU A 669 3.97 -37.42 -4.91
CA LEU A 669 4.10 -38.51 -3.99
C LEU A 669 4.14 -38.02 -2.56
N THR A 670 3.38 -38.64 -1.67
CA THR A 670 3.44 -38.40 -0.23
C THR A 670 3.73 -39.70 0.49
N GLN A 671 4.62 -39.68 1.47
CA GLN A 671 5.05 -40.80 2.27
C GLN A 671 5.09 -40.39 3.75
N ASP A 672 4.35 -41.10 4.58
CA ASP A 672 4.45 -40.96 6.03
C ASP A 672 5.81 -41.52 6.51
N LEU A 673 6.54 -40.70 7.27
CA LEU A 673 7.87 -41.06 7.77
C LEU A 673 7.81 -41.88 9.03
N SER A 674 6.68 -42.00 9.72
CA SER A 674 6.49 -42.83 10.90
C SER A 674 6.78 -44.31 10.63
N GLU A 675 6.60 -44.78 9.38
CA GLU A 675 6.89 -46.15 8.95
C GLU A 675 8.39 -46.41 8.65
N LEU A 676 9.22 -45.36 8.57
CA LEU A 676 10.60 -45.46 8.05
C LEU A 676 11.68 -45.35 9.11
N THR A 677 11.37 -45.14 10.40
CA THR A 677 12.37 -44.66 11.35
C THR A 677 12.83 -45.70 12.40
N ASN A 678 14.14 -45.90 12.39
CA ASN A 678 14.94 -46.07 13.60
C ASN A 678 15.59 -44.75 13.95
N PHE A 679 15.57 -44.31 15.20
CA PHE A 679 16.19 -43.06 15.68
C PHE A 679 17.58 -42.82 15.07
N GLY A 680 17.75 -41.68 14.40
CA GLY A 680 18.98 -41.25 13.77
C GLY A 680 18.83 -40.94 12.27
N LYS A 681 19.91 -41.17 11.54
CA LYS A 681 19.98 -40.92 10.10
C LYS A 681 19.07 -41.88 9.34
N THR A 682 18.05 -41.34 8.68
CA THR A 682 17.08 -42.09 7.86
C THR A 682 17.47 -42.00 6.40
N GLU A 683 17.31 -43.09 5.67
CA GLU A 683 17.58 -43.16 4.23
C GLU A 683 16.32 -43.58 3.48
N TRP A 684 15.96 -42.83 2.45
CA TRP A 684 14.85 -43.13 1.58
C TRP A 684 15.28 -43.04 0.09
N THR A 685 14.65 -43.82 -0.77
CA THR A 685 15.04 -43.88 -2.17
C THR A 685 13.86 -43.62 -3.06
N TRP A 686 14.00 -42.64 -3.96
CA TRP A 686 13.00 -42.31 -4.99
C TRP A 686 13.48 -42.72 -6.38
N ASN A 687 12.60 -43.42 -7.11
CA ASN A 687 12.88 -43.93 -8.44
C ASN A 687 12.26 -43.09 -9.57
N GLY A 688 11.88 -41.84 -9.32
CA GLY A 688 11.29 -40.93 -10.30
C GLY A 688 9.90 -41.36 -10.78
N LYS A 689 9.08 -41.95 -9.89
CA LYS A 689 7.69 -42.35 -10.19
C LYS A 689 6.73 -41.66 -9.26
N ASN A 690 5.49 -41.45 -9.75
CA ASN A 690 4.40 -40.90 -8.92
C ASN A 690 3.78 -42.01 -8.03
N SER A 691 2.80 -41.61 -7.20
CA SER A 691 2.04 -42.50 -6.32
C SER A 691 1.34 -43.66 -7.03
N ASN A 692 1.05 -43.54 -8.32
CA ASN A 692 0.44 -44.55 -9.16
C ASN A 692 1.47 -45.49 -9.85
N GLY A 693 2.77 -45.33 -9.56
CA GLY A 693 3.85 -46.11 -10.17
C GLY A 693 4.22 -45.70 -11.59
N GLN A 694 3.69 -44.61 -12.10
CA GLN A 694 4.01 -44.11 -13.43
C GLN A 694 5.32 -43.34 -13.41
N SER A 695 6.14 -43.56 -14.45
CA SER A 695 7.42 -42.85 -14.61
C SER A 695 7.20 -41.40 -14.98
N LEU A 696 7.92 -40.51 -14.33
CA LEU A 696 7.86 -39.08 -14.54
C LEU A 696 8.86 -38.62 -15.62
N PRO A 697 8.61 -37.51 -16.33
CA PRO A 697 9.53 -36.97 -17.33
C PRO A 697 10.81 -36.43 -16.71
N SER A 698 11.84 -36.21 -17.52
CA SER A 698 13.02 -35.45 -17.10
C SER A 698 12.60 -34.05 -16.67
N GLY A 699 13.13 -33.57 -15.55
CA GLY A 699 12.78 -32.28 -15.00
C GLY A 699 13.25 -32.08 -13.57
N MET A 700 12.88 -30.92 -13.02
CA MET A 700 13.12 -30.58 -11.61
C MET A 700 11.94 -31.03 -10.77
N TYR A 701 12.27 -31.57 -9.61
CA TYR A 701 11.34 -32.01 -8.58
C TYR A 701 11.82 -31.47 -7.23
N TYR A 702 10.90 -31.26 -6.32
CA TYR A 702 11.20 -30.79 -4.97
C TYR A 702 10.71 -31.81 -3.97
N MET A 703 11.61 -32.23 -3.09
CA MET A 703 11.26 -33.10 -1.97
C MET A 703 11.21 -32.27 -0.70
N MET A 704 10.09 -32.31 -0.02
CA MET A 704 9.84 -31.64 1.25
C MET A 704 9.71 -32.66 2.38
N ILE A 705 10.34 -32.40 3.51
CA ILE A 705 10.09 -33.07 4.80
C ILE A 705 9.40 -32.05 5.68
N LYS A 706 8.15 -32.34 6.07
CA LYS A 706 7.33 -31.53 6.98
C LYS A 706 7.27 -32.21 8.34
N THR A 707 7.36 -31.43 9.40
CA THR A 707 7.25 -31.88 10.81
C THR A 707 6.33 -30.93 11.58
N ASP A 708 6.03 -31.21 12.82
CA ASP A 708 5.32 -30.32 13.76
C ASP A 708 6.00 -28.95 13.99
N LYS A 709 7.28 -28.80 13.62
CA LYS A 709 8.07 -27.57 13.85
C LYS A 709 8.46 -26.84 12.56
N GLY A 710 8.01 -27.31 11.41
CA GLY A 710 8.30 -26.67 10.13
C GLY A 710 8.62 -27.68 9.01
N ALA A 711 9.03 -27.20 7.86
CA ALA A 711 9.36 -28.02 6.70
C ALA A 711 10.76 -27.71 6.15
N LYS A 712 11.40 -28.69 5.50
CA LYS A 712 12.66 -28.51 4.77
C LYS A 712 12.60 -29.16 3.42
N THR A 713 13.07 -28.44 2.39
CA THR A 713 13.00 -28.89 0.99
C THR A 713 14.39 -29.09 0.39
N VAL A 714 14.48 -30.06 -0.52
CA VAL A 714 15.67 -30.29 -1.35
C VAL A 714 15.25 -30.46 -2.82
N LYS A 715 16.00 -29.82 -3.72
CA LYS A 715 15.81 -29.91 -5.17
C LYS A 715 16.39 -31.23 -5.69
N LEU A 716 15.63 -31.97 -6.48
CA LEU A 716 15.99 -33.19 -7.17
C LEU A 716 15.90 -32.97 -8.69
N THR A 717 16.91 -33.41 -9.43
CA THR A 717 16.92 -33.30 -10.89
C THR A 717 16.91 -34.70 -11.51
N LEU A 718 15.79 -35.04 -12.14
CA LEU A 718 15.63 -36.30 -12.89
C LEU A 718 16.06 -36.11 -14.35
N MET A 719 16.95 -36.96 -14.83
CA MET A 719 17.44 -36.97 -16.21
C MET A 719 17.20 -38.34 -16.82
N ARG A 720 16.25 -38.47 -17.71
CA ARG A 720 15.93 -39.71 -18.47
C ARG A 720 16.16 -39.53 -19.96
#